data_be8f44093c7d617820cfa6aea73f4caa
#
_entry.id   be8f44093c7d617820cfa6aea73f4caa
#
_cell.length_a   1.000
_cell.length_b   1.000
_cell.length_c   1.000
_cell.angle_alpha   90.00
_cell.angle_beta   90.00
_cell.angle_gamma   90.00
#
_symmetry.space_group_name_H-M   'P 1'
#
loop_
_entity.id
_entity.type
_entity.pdbx_description
1 polymer ?
#
loop_
_entity_poly.entity_id
_entity_poly.type
_entity_poly.pdbx_seq_one_letter_code
_entity_poly.pdbx_strand_id
1 'polypeptide(L)'
;MKHLRFLSVSCVLWVISAGAPLAQTPPPNHKHYDKPAGYDTPQPGKPIAPRLQNLGVHTFPVSTTNTQAQLFMNQGLNLTYAFNHAEAGRAYAEAARLDPSLAMAYWGQAFVLGPNINAPMNPEDEPKALELVKKAVALKAHATPRERAYIDALATRYTGKAEDRQQADRAFAEAMRKVVEQFPDDLDARTLSAEALMDTRPWNYWTRDGLPYEETRAIEATLKKVLDKHENHPGALHLWIHLWEATDTPERAEAEADRLLPLMPGAGHIVHMPAHIYQRVGRFQDVIDANIQAAKADEDYIAQCRAQGIYPLGYYPHNLHFIWMGATAAGQSKLALASANKLAGAIPHGALGTVPILQGFLVVPYWAMVRFEKWDDILADKGPHHATPFTRGAWRYARAMAFIGRNQLSDAELELEELRKIVADPSLKGQVTFSANSGSAILRIAPEVVAGHIAARKQDWEMAILHLDRAVRYEDALIYQEPHDWHAPVRGDLGNVLLAAGRPDEAEVVFWEDLKNFPENGWSFFGLMQALKAQGKTEQAASVEARFKKAWKNADFTRTTMTTVPDAAVLKSGQRLRYVEQGPANGPAVIMLHGYSDSSFSFSRVLPLLPTSLRVIVPDQRGHGESARAASYSLDDMARDVVELMDALNVPTATIVGHSMGSFVARRAAVLAPDRITRLVLVGAGPSATNATLLDVKRAVEALSDPVDTRFVRDFQTSCINKPVPAEFMDRVIAESLKLDAATWKAVIAGLVAYRPAESEIAVPVLVLGGNKDVVFSAVEQRGLASRVRGAQVRILEGIGHTPQWEDPPRFVAELLGFLRAS
;
A
#
# COMPACT_ATOMS: atom_id res chain seq x y z
N MET A 1 -2.91 21.47 -34.60
CA MET A 1 -2.25 22.78 -34.51
C MET A 1 -3.02 23.66 -33.53
N LYS A 2 -2.61 23.74 -32.30
CA LYS A 2 -2.87 24.83 -31.34
C LYS A 2 -1.91 24.60 -30.20
N HIS A 3 -1.10 25.63 -29.93
CA HIS A 3 -0.02 25.62 -28.96
C HIS A 3 -0.52 25.29 -27.53
N LEU A 4 -0.10 24.15 -26.95
CA LEU A 4 -0.04 23.99 -25.51
C LEU A 4 1.30 24.52 -25.03
N ARG A 5 1.27 25.61 -24.29
CA ARG A 5 2.41 26.12 -23.53
C ARG A 5 2.75 25.10 -22.47
N PHE A 6 3.91 24.49 -22.56
CA PHE A 6 4.51 23.69 -21.50
C PHE A 6 4.93 24.62 -20.36
N LEU A 7 4.25 24.51 -19.23
CA LEU A 7 4.77 24.98 -17.96
C LEU A 7 5.80 23.93 -17.50
N SER A 8 7.08 24.33 -17.48
CA SER A 8 8.13 23.60 -16.80
C SER A 8 7.82 23.61 -15.30
N VAL A 9 7.32 22.51 -14.78
CA VAL A 9 7.16 22.34 -13.34
C VAL A 9 8.48 21.80 -12.80
N SER A 10 9.31 22.69 -12.27
CA SER A 10 10.45 22.33 -11.44
C SER A 10 9.92 21.63 -10.18
N CYS A 11 10.57 20.53 -9.76
CA CYS A 11 10.38 19.98 -8.41
C CYS A 11 10.77 21.06 -7.39
N VAL A 12 9.80 21.81 -6.92
CA VAL A 12 10.04 22.87 -5.93
C VAL A 12 9.83 22.26 -4.55
N LEU A 13 10.93 21.87 -3.90
CA LEU A 13 10.97 21.84 -2.45
C LEU A 13 10.82 23.27 -1.94
N TRP A 14 9.60 23.67 -1.56
CA TRP A 14 9.38 24.94 -0.89
C TRP A 14 10.15 24.95 0.42
N VAL A 15 11.20 25.75 0.46
CA VAL A 15 11.96 26.00 1.67
C VAL A 15 11.06 26.73 2.66
N ILE A 16 11.00 26.20 3.85
CA ILE A 16 10.38 26.84 5.02
C ILE A 16 11.10 28.17 5.24
N SER A 17 10.43 29.30 5.02
CA SER A 17 10.89 30.54 5.61
C SER A 17 10.91 30.36 7.13
N ALA A 18 12.04 30.64 7.76
CA ALA A 18 12.20 30.58 9.22
C ALA A 18 11.38 31.72 9.88
N GLY A 19 10.07 31.58 9.82
CA GLY A 19 9.15 32.35 10.65
C GLY A 19 9.01 31.66 11.99
N ALA A 20 9.19 32.38 13.08
CA ALA A 20 9.06 32.08 14.49
C ALA A 20 9.12 30.61 14.94
N PRO A 21 9.87 30.26 15.97
CA PRO A 21 10.00 28.86 16.42
C PRO A 21 8.63 28.32 16.78
N LEU A 22 8.13 27.37 15.99
CA LEU A 22 7.00 26.56 16.38
C LEU A 22 7.37 25.82 17.65
N ALA A 23 6.69 26.11 18.74
CA ALA A 23 6.77 25.34 19.97
C ALA A 23 6.27 23.92 19.66
N GLN A 24 7.19 23.03 19.31
CA GLN A 24 6.88 21.62 19.04
C GLN A 24 6.82 20.89 20.38
N THR A 25 5.66 20.39 20.73
CA THR A 25 5.56 19.32 21.73
C THR A 25 5.97 18.02 21.03
N PRO A 26 7.09 17.40 21.40
CA PRO A 26 7.49 16.15 20.78
C PRO A 26 6.50 15.04 21.09
N PRO A 27 6.32 14.06 20.17
CA PRO A 27 5.61 12.84 20.49
C PRO A 27 6.29 12.14 21.68
N PRO A 28 5.57 11.41 22.54
CA PRO A 28 6.03 10.99 23.86
C PRO A 28 7.30 10.14 23.95
N ASN A 29 7.93 9.77 22.82
CA ASN A 29 9.15 8.95 22.79
C ASN A 29 10.30 9.47 21.92
N HIS A 30 10.24 10.71 21.39
CA HIS A 30 11.32 11.26 20.56
C HIS A 30 11.93 12.51 21.22
N LYS A 31 12.92 12.30 22.08
CA LYS A 31 13.74 13.38 22.71
C LYS A 31 14.66 14.14 21.74
N HIS A 32 14.66 13.78 20.44
CA HIS A 32 15.63 14.27 19.46
C HIS A 32 15.30 15.61 18.82
N TYR A 33 14.10 16.14 19.06
CA TYR A 33 13.62 17.37 18.41
C TYR A 33 13.53 18.59 19.32
N ASP A 34 13.83 18.44 20.61
CA ASP A 34 13.90 19.57 21.53
C ASP A 34 15.17 20.37 21.28
N LYS A 35 15.03 21.56 20.74
CA LYS A 35 16.14 22.50 20.57
C LYS A 35 16.47 23.13 21.93
N PRO A 36 17.66 22.91 22.51
CA PRO A 36 18.07 23.69 23.67
C PRO A 36 18.18 25.17 23.27
N ALA A 37 17.63 26.05 24.07
CA ALA A 37 17.75 27.48 23.85
C ALA A 37 19.22 27.89 23.61
N GLY A 38 19.50 28.60 22.50
CA GLY A 38 20.84 29.08 22.17
C GLY A 38 21.77 28.12 21.42
N TYR A 39 21.28 26.97 20.92
CA TYR A 39 22.10 26.00 20.18
C TYR A 39 22.61 26.50 18.83
N ASP A 40 21.86 27.37 18.14
CA ASP A 40 22.22 27.91 16.82
C ASP A 40 23.02 29.19 16.86
N THR A 41 23.22 29.76 18.02
CA THR A 41 24.04 30.99 18.14
C THR A 41 25.48 30.57 18.39
N PRO A 42 26.42 30.81 17.45
CA PRO A 42 27.83 30.53 17.67
C PRO A 42 28.31 31.23 18.98
N GLN A 43 28.73 30.45 19.92
CA GLN A 43 29.30 31.01 21.15
C GLN A 43 30.75 31.41 20.88
N PRO A 44 31.18 32.64 21.22
CA PRO A 44 32.55 33.06 21.00
C PRO A 44 33.55 32.03 21.59
N GLY A 45 34.47 31.57 20.73
CA GLY A 45 35.53 30.64 21.17
C GLY A 45 35.15 29.16 21.19
N LYS A 46 33.88 28.78 20.99
CA LYS A 46 33.46 27.35 20.89
C LYS A 46 33.39 26.87 19.44
N PRO A 47 33.63 25.56 19.19
CA PRO A 47 33.43 24.97 17.85
C PRO A 47 32.02 25.18 17.33
N ILE A 48 31.90 25.50 16.03
CA ILE A 48 30.63 25.71 15.33
C ILE A 48 30.06 24.36 14.84
N ALA A 49 30.93 23.45 14.39
CA ALA A 49 30.57 22.13 13.89
C ALA A 49 31.34 21.03 14.62
N PRO A 50 30.75 19.86 14.88
CA PRO A 50 31.49 18.71 15.34
C PRO A 50 32.33 18.13 14.21
N ARG A 51 33.37 17.38 14.55
CA ARG A 51 34.06 16.51 13.59
C ARG A 51 33.26 15.25 13.41
N LEU A 52 32.65 15.07 12.24
CA LEU A 52 31.93 13.89 11.88
C LEU A 52 32.87 12.75 11.44
N GLN A 53 32.49 11.53 11.73
CA GLN A 53 33.24 10.34 11.37
C GLN A 53 32.63 9.70 10.11
N ASN A 54 33.44 8.89 9.41
CA ASN A 54 32.96 8.04 8.31
C ASN A 54 32.38 8.81 7.09
N LEU A 55 32.84 10.04 6.87
CA LEU A 55 32.46 10.81 5.66
C LEU A 55 33.37 10.51 4.45
N GLY A 56 34.05 9.38 4.46
CA GLY A 56 34.98 8.97 3.39
C GLY A 56 36.37 9.62 3.50
N VAL A 57 37.14 9.42 2.43
CA VAL A 57 38.54 9.83 2.34
C VAL A 57 38.79 10.92 1.31
N HIS A 58 37.75 11.40 0.64
CA HIS A 58 37.89 12.43 -0.38
C HIS A 58 38.36 13.74 0.25
N THR A 59 39.33 14.40 -0.41
CA THR A 59 39.98 15.62 0.10
C THR A 59 39.84 16.77 -0.88
N PHE A 60 39.73 17.98 -0.35
CA PHE A 60 39.67 19.22 -1.10
C PHE A 60 40.78 20.16 -0.61
N PRO A 61 42.01 20.04 -1.14
CA PRO A 61 43.14 20.87 -0.71
C PRO A 61 42.89 22.36 -0.93
N VAL A 62 43.10 23.15 0.09
CA VAL A 62 42.96 24.62 0.05
C VAL A 62 44.18 25.32 0.65
N SER A 63 44.35 26.62 0.37
CA SER A 63 45.47 27.44 0.79
C SER A 63 45.38 27.80 2.30
N THR A 64 45.50 26.80 3.16
CA THR A 64 45.61 26.99 4.61
C THR A 64 46.76 26.18 5.18
N THR A 65 47.43 26.72 6.20
CA THR A 65 48.44 26.00 6.99
C THR A 65 47.82 25.35 8.24
N ASN A 66 46.58 25.70 8.54
CA ASN A 66 45.84 25.13 9.66
C ASN A 66 45.25 23.77 9.29
N THR A 67 45.80 22.69 9.80
CA THR A 67 45.39 21.32 9.51
C THR A 67 43.95 21.03 9.94
N GLN A 68 43.45 21.67 10.99
CA GLN A 68 42.07 21.50 11.43
C GLN A 68 41.10 22.24 10.47
N ALA A 69 41.47 23.44 10.00
CA ALA A 69 40.71 24.14 9.00
C ALA A 69 40.62 23.33 7.70
N GLN A 70 41.73 22.70 7.27
CA GLN A 70 41.73 21.79 6.10
C GLN A 70 40.78 20.57 6.31
N LEU A 71 40.76 20.00 7.52
CA LEU A 71 39.85 18.89 7.81
C LEU A 71 38.37 19.29 7.70
N PHE A 72 38.01 20.49 8.18
CA PHE A 72 36.65 21.01 8.06
C PHE A 72 36.29 21.43 6.64
N MET A 73 37.26 21.84 5.82
CA MET A 73 37.06 22.05 4.39
C MET A 73 36.73 20.75 3.67
N ASN A 74 37.45 19.65 3.98
CA ASN A 74 37.15 18.32 3.45
C ASN A 74 35.78 17.82 3.90
N GLN A 75 35.44 17.98 5.19
CA GLN A 75 34.13 17.65 5.74
C GLN A 75 33.03 18.45 5.04
N GLY A 76 33.23 19.74 4.82
CA GLY A 76 32.32 20.61 4.14
C GLY A 76 32.02 20.13 2.71
N LEU A 77 33.07 19.83 1.90
CA LEU A 77 32.85 19.36 0.52
C LEU A 77 32.17 17.99 0.49
N ASN A 78 32.57 17.04 1.34
CA ASN A 78 31.93 15.73 1.39
C ASN A 78 30.45 15.84 1.75
N LEU A 79 30.07 16.70 2.70
CA LEU A 79 28.69 16.98 3.05
C LEU A 79 27.95 17.76 1.93
N THR A 80 28.64 18.61 1.17
CA THR A 80 28.09 19.26 -0.02
C THR A 80 27.70 18.21 -1.07
N TYR A 81 28.59 17.27 -1.37
CA TYR A 81 28.31 16.15 -2.26
C TYR A 81 27.20 15.19 -1.72
N ALA A 82 26.97 15.19 -0.42
CA ALA A 82 25.87 14.46 0.22
C ALA A 82 24.57 15.29 0.34
N PHE A 83 24.50 16.46 -0.26
CA PHE A 83 23.36 17.41 -0.18
C PHE A 83 22.96 17.79 1.25
N ASN A 84 23.84 17.54 2.23
CA ASN A 84 23.65 18.03 3.60
C ASN A 84 24.23 19.44 3.74
N HIS A 85 23.65 20.37 2.99
CA HIS A 85 24.13 21.75 2.86
C HIS A 85 24.17 22.50 4.20
N ALA A 86 23.21 22.23 5.09
CA ALA A 86 23.17 22.87 6.40
C ALA A 86 24.41 22.52 7.25
N GLU A 87 24.78 21.25 7.31
CA GLU A 87 25.96 20.82 8.09
C GLU A 87 27.27 21.13 7.35
N ALA A 88 27.26 21.08 6.01
CA ALA A 88 28.38 21.55 5.19
C ALA A 88 28.69 23.03 5.48
N GLY A 89 27.66 23.87 5.56
CA GLY A 89 27.80 25.30 5.90
C GLY A 89 28.41 25.53 7.28
N ARG A 90 28.02 24.69 8.28
CA ARG A 90 28.62 24.70 9.61
C ARG A 90 30.07 24.27 9.58
N ALA A 91 30.41 23.24 8.80
CA ALA A 91 31.80 22.79 8.64
C ALA A 91 32.67 23.87 8.00
N TYR A 92 32.21 24.52 6.94
CA TYR A 92 32.90 25.65 6.34
C TYR A 92 33.01 26.86 7.28
N ALA A 93 32.00 27.13 8.10
CA ALA A 93 32.04 28.18 9.10
C ALA A 93 33.09 27.87 10.21
N GLU A 94 33.22 26.60 10.60
CA GLU A 94 34.27 26.19 11.54
C GLU A 94 35.65 26.33 10.91
N ALA A 95 35.83 26.00 9.61
CA ALA A 95 37.09 26.26 8.92
C ALA A 95 37.44 27.75 8.91
N ALA A 96 36.47 28.63 8.68
CA ALA A 96 36.64 30.08 8.72
C ALA A 96 36.97 30.61 10.15
N ARG A 97 36.40 29.98 11.18
CA ARG A 97 36.73 30.29 12.59
C ARG A 97 38.18 29.93 12.93
N LEU A 98 38.65 28.79 12.40
CA LEU A 98 40.00 28.28 12.62
C LEU A 98 41.07 29.03 11.80
N ASP A 99 40.69 29.48 10.60
CA ASP A 99 41.54 30.31 9.74
C ASP A 99 40.68 31.43 9.08
N PRO A 100 40.56 32.58 9.73
CA PRO A 100 39.75 33.70 9.22
C PRO A 100 40.23 34.29 7.89
N SER A 101 41.46 33.97 7.46
CA SER A 101 42.02 34.41 6.17
C SER A 101 41.73 33.47 5.02
N LEU A 102 41.16 32.27 5.30
CA LEU A 102 40.88 31.24 4.31
C LEU A 102 39.66 31.62 3.44
N ALA A 103 39.91 32.18 2.25
CA ALA A 103 38.88 32.62 1.33
C ALA A 103 37.90 31.50 0.95
N MET A 104 38.43 30.29 0.75
CA MET A 104 37.63 29.12 0.37
C MET A 104 36.62 28.70 1.43
N ALA A 105 36.84 29.02 2.72
CA ALA A 105 35.86 28.74 3.76
C ALA A 105 34.60 29.64 3.64
N TYR A 106 34.74 30.87 3.20
CA TYR A 106 33.60 31.76 2.89
C TYR A 106 32.95 31.42 1.54
N TRP A 107 33.76 30.96 0.58
CA TRP A 107 33.25 30.38 -0.67
C TRP A 107 32.32 29.19 -0.38
N GLY A 108 32.76 28.22 0.44
CA GLY A 108 31.96 27.04 0.77
C GLY A 108 30.66 27.39 1.50
N GLN A 109 30.71 28.33 2.47
CA GLN A 109 29.51 28.82 3.15
C GLN A 109 28.50 29.46 2.18
N ALA A 110 28.99 30.23 1.21
CA ALA A 110 28.14 30.84 0.19
C ALA A 110 27.59 29.80 -0.79
N PHE A 111 28.42 28.82 -1.19
CA PHE A 111 28.05 27.77 -2.14
C PHE A 111 26.83 27.00 -1.66
N VAL A 112 26.84 26.52 -0.40
CA VAL A 112 25.78 25.68 0.16
C VAL A 112 24.50 26.44 0.53
N LEU A 113 24.47 27.77 0.43
CA LEU A 113 23.24 28.55 0.49
C LEU A 113 22.52 28.59 -0.87
N GLY A 114 23.22 28.26 -1.95
CA GLY A 114 22.65 28.11 -3.28
C GLY A 114 21.81 26.85 -3.42
N PRO A 115 21.12 26.70 -4.57
CA PRO A 115 20.33 25.50 -4.84
C PRO A 115 21.23 24.28 -5.07
N ASN A 116 20.63 23.10 -4.94
CA ASN A 116 21.04 21.86 -5.56
C ASN A 116 19.84 21.26 -6.31
N ILE A 117 20.04 20.17 -7.02
CA ILE A 117 18.98 19.55 -7.84
C ILE A 117 17.74 19.12 -7.04
N ASN A 118 17.88 18.87 -5.73
CA ASN A 118 16.80 18.44 -4.84
C ASN A 118 16.14 19.61 -4.08
N ALA A 119 16.81 20.76 -3.99
CA ALA A 119 16.32 21.88 -3.20
C ALA A 119 16.64 23.22 -3.87
N PRO A 120 15.63 24.06 -4.16
CA PRO A 120 15.86 25.42 -4.61
C PRO A 120 16.50 26.25 -3.48
N MET A 121 17.16 27.33 -3.85
CA MET A 121 17.65 28.30 -2.87
C MET A 121 16.49 29.00 -2.17
N ASN A 122 16.58 29.13 -0.84
CA ASN A 122 15.65 29.98 -0.11
C ASN A 122 15.90 31.44 -0.47
N PRO A 123 14.90 32.21 -0.95
CA PRO A 123 15.05 33.61 -1.31
C PRO A 123 15.61 34.50 -0.21
N GLU A 124 15.35 34.17 1.05
CA GLU A 124 15.85 34.94 2.22
C GLU A 124 17.37 34.77 2.43
N ASP A 125 18.00 33.73 1.88
CA ASP A 125 19.41 33.46 1.98
C ASP A 125 20.27 34.24 0.95
N GLU A 126 19.65 34.82 -0.09
CA GLU A 126 20.36 35.56 -1.18
C GLU A 126 21.27 36.69 -0.64
N PRO A 127 20.83 37.58 0.26
CA PRO A 127 21.68 38.64 0.78
C PRO A 127 22.88 38.09 1.57
N LYS A 128 22.70 37.03 2.34
CA LYS A 128 23.74 36.37 3.14
C LYS A 128 24.77 35.68 2.24
N ALA A 129 24.32 34.98 1.20
CA ALA A 129 25.21 34.38 0.21
C ALA A 129 26.07 35.40 -0.49
N LEU A 130 25.47 36.51 -0.93
CA LEU A 130 26.20 37.64 -1.53
C LEU A 130 27.24 38.27 -0.59
N GLU A 131 26.92 38.43 0.70
CA GLU A 131 27.86 38.91 1.73
C GLU A 131 29.07 38.00 1.84
N LEU A 132 28.84 36.69 1.95
CA LEU A 132 29.87 35.66 2.07
C LEU A 132 30.77 35.60 0.83
N VAL A 133 30.21 35.71 -0.38
CA VAL A 133 30.98 35.76 -1.60
C VAL A 133 31.85 37.03 -1.64
N LYS A 134 31.30 38.19 -1.29
CA LYS A 134 32.09 39.44 -1.20
C LYS A 134 33.27 39.31 -0.26
N LYS A 135 33.08 38.60 0.85
CA LYS A 135 34.16 38.29 1.81
C LYS A 135 35.19 37.34 1.23
N ALA A 136 34.79 36.30 0.51
CA ALA A 136 35.71 35.41 -0.20
C ALA A 136 36.53 36.21 -1.26
N VAL A 137 35.86 37.07 -2.04
CA VAL A 137 36.53 37.93 -3.03
C VAL A 137 37.55 38.88 -2.38
N ALA A 138 37.22 39.46 -1.23
CA ALA A 138 38.14 40.35 -0.52
C ALA A 138 39.43 39.66 -0.03
N LEU A 139 39.30 38.34 0.25
CA LEU A 139 40.41 37.49 0.76
C LEU A 139 41.16 36.77 -0.36
N LYS A 140 40.71 36.82 -1.61
CA LYS A 140 41.24 36.00 -2.71
C LYS A 140 42.72 36.24 -3.04
N ALA A 141 43.32 37.36 -2.57
CA ALA A 141 44.78 37.61 -2.71
C ALA A 141 45.63 36.52 -2.02
N HIS A 142 45.11 35.90 -1.00
CA HIS A 142 45.77 34.79 -0.27
C HIS A 142 45.47 33.39 -0.88
N ALA A 143 44.59 33.33 -1.86
CA ALA A 143 44.17 32.11 -2.52
C ALA A 143 45.09 31.75 -3.72
N THR A 144 45.19 30.44 -4.03
CA THR A 144 45.87 29.95 -5.21
C THR A 144 45.14 30.41 -6.50
N PRO A 145 45.77 30.38 -7.68
CA PRO A 145 45.08 30.69 -8.94
C PRO A 145 43.80 29.82 -9.16
N ARG A 146 43.84 28.54 -8.77
CA ARG A 146 42.70 27.60 -8.82
C ARG A 146 41.54 28.12 -7.96
N GLU A 147 41.83 28.39 -6.69
CA GLU A 147 40.82 28.86 -5.72
C GLU A 147 40.23 30.22 -6.12
N ARG A 148 41.04 31.11 -6.70
CA ARG A 148 40.55 32.40 -7.24
C ARG A 148 39.51 32.19 -8.34
N ALA A 149 39.73 31.19 -9.21
CA ALA A 149 38.79 30.90 -10.29
C ALA A 149 37.46 30.36 -9.72
N TYR A 150 37.46 29.50 -8.67
CA TYR A 150 36.24 29.08 -7.98
C TYR A 150 35.50 30.27 -7.34
N ILE A 151 36.24 31.18 -6.66
CA ILE A 151 35.65 32.34 -6.00
C ILE A 151 35.03 33.29 -7.05
N ASP A 152 35.75 33.57 -8.14
CA ASP A 152 35.26 34.44 -9.19
C ASP A 152 34.05 33.82 -9.93
N ALA A 153 34.03 32.51 -10.12
CA ALA A 153 32.88 31.82 -10.68
C ALA A 153 31.65 31.93 -9.77
N LEU A 154 31.80 31.65 -8.45
CA LEU A 154 30.68 31.75 -7.52
C LEU A 154 30.16 33.19 -7.37
N ALA A 155 30.99 34.17 -7.53
CA ALA A 155 30.59 35.59 -7.52
C ALA A 155 29.57 35.93 -8.59
N THR A 156 29.43 35.16 -9.66
CA THR A 156 28.40 35.31 -10.69
C THR A 156 27.03 34.79 -10.28
N ARG A 157 26.98 33.94 -9.24
CA ARG A 157 25.75 33.24 -8.79
C ARG A 157 24.82 34.13 -7.96
N TYR A 158 25.35 35.16 -7.27
CA TYR A 158 24.57 35.97 -6.34
C TYR A 158 24.56 37.43 -6.72
N THR A 159 23.36 37.95 -7.01
CA THR A 159 23.13 39.37 -7.41
C THR A 159 22.61 40.23 -6.26
N GLY A 160 22.15 39.58 -5.18
CA GLY A 160 21.41 40.19 -4.07
C GLY A 160 19.92 40.33 -4.35
N LYS A 161 19.43 39.72 -5.43
CA LYS A 161 18.03 39.76 -5.85
C LYS A 161 17.57 38.35 -6.17
N ALA A 162 16.60 37.87 -5.42
CA ALA A 162 16.08 36.49 -5.58
C ALA A 162 15.39 36.30 -6.97
N GLU A 163 14.83 37.32 -7.55
CA GLU A 163 14.20 37.32 -8.89
C GLU A 163 15.18 36.98 -10.02
N ASP A 164 16.46 37.26 -9.85
CA ASP A 164 17.49 36.99 -10.86
C ASP A 164 18.01 35.55 -10.83
N ARG A 165 17.48 34.67 -9.92
CA ARG A 165 18.02 33.36 -9.60
C ARG A 165 18.32 32.52 -10.82
N GLN A 166 17.36 32.35 -11.75
CA GLN A 166 17.56 31.52 -12.92
C GLN A 166 18.67 31.99 -13.86
N GLN A 167 18.79 33.32 -14.01
CA GLN A 167 19.86 33.91 -14.82
C GLN A 167 21.21 33.75 -14.13
N ALA A 168 21.27 33.92 -12.81
CA ALA A 168 22.46 33.82 -12.01
C ALA A 168 22.99 32.38 -11.96
N ASP A 169 22.11 31.36 -11.87
CA ASP A 169 22.51 29.96 -11.95
C ASP A 169 23.11 29.60 -13.31
N ARG A 170 22.54 30.10 -14.40
CA ARG A 170 23.14 29.93 -15.75
C ARG A 170 24.50 30.62 -15.86
N ALA A 171 24.64 31.83 -15.30
CA ALA A 171 25.92 32.57 -15.31
C ALA A 171 26.98 31.80 -14.50
N PHE A 172 26.60 31.21 -13.37
CA PHE A 172 27.47 30.37 -12.57
C PHE A 172 27.88 29.08 -13.30
N ALA A 173 26.96 28.38 -13.95
CA ALA A 173 27.26 27.16 -14.73
C ALA A 173 28.29 27.48 -15.86
N GLU A 174 28.09 28.60 -16.58
CA GLU A 174 29.05 29.05 -17.61
C GLU A 174 30.40 29.47 -17.01
N ALA A 175 30.42 30.11 -15.86
CA ALA A 175 31.65 30.44 -15.16
C ALA A 175 32.42 29.21 -14.70
N MET A 176 31.71 28.19 -14.15
CA MET A 176 32.32 26.91 -13.76
C MET A 176 32.87 26.13 -14.96
N ARG A 177 32.21 26.18 -16.11
CA ARG A 177 32.75 25.64 -17.36
C ARG A 177 34.11 26.23 -17.71
N LYS A 178 34.30 27.58 -17.54
CA LYS A 178 35.58 28.26 -17.75
C LYS A 178 36.63 27.86 -16.71
N VAL A 179 36.24 27.59 -15.45
CA VAL A 179 37.15 27.01 -14.45
C VAL A 179 37.68 25.68 -14.92
N VAL A 180 36.82 24.81 -15.43
CA VAL A 180 37.22 23.49 -16.00
C VAL A 180 38.16 23.63 -17.18
N GLU A 181 37.96 24.60 -18.04
CA GLU A 181 38.86 24.87 -19.18
C GLU A 181 40.25 25.34 -18.71
N GLN A 182 40.30 26.16 -17.66
CA GLN A 182 41.53 26.65 -17.09
C GLN A 182 42.29 25.63 -16.25
N PHE A 183 41.54 24.71 -15.56
CA PHE A 183 42.07 23.68 -14.69
C PHE A 183 41.53 22.30 -15.12
N PRO A 184 41.96 21.77 -16.26
CA PRO A 184 41.33 20.56 -16.84
C PRO A 184 41.57 19.25 -16.03
N ASP A 185 42.50 19.26 -15.08
CA ASP A 185 42.80 18.11 -14.21
C ASP A 185 42.11 18.19 -12.85
N ASP A 186 41.39 19.32 -12.55
CA ASP A 186 40.62 19.49 -11.34
C ASP A 186 39.28 18.76 -11.48
N LEU A 187 39.18 17.57 -10.83
CA LEU A 187 38.01 16.72 -10.88
C LEU A 187 36.85 17.29 -10.08
N ASP A 188 37.13 18.02 -8.97
CA ASP A 188 36.07 18.71 -8.21
C ASP A 188 35.47 19.85 -9.03
N ALA A 189 36.31 20.65 -9.75
CA ALA A 189 35.80 21.67 -10.65
C ALA A 189 34.88 21.10 -11.71
N ARG A 190 35.23 19.94 -12.29
CA ARG A 190 34.37 19.25 -13.27
C ARG A 190 33.07 18.77 -12.65
N THR A 191 33.11 18.18 -11.46
CA THR A 191 31.93 17.69 -10.76
C THR A 191 30.98 18.83 -10.41
N LEU A 192 31.50 19.91 -9.83
CA LEU A 192 30.71 21.09 -9.48
C LEU A 192 30.19 21.85 -10.74
N SER A 193 30.92 21.76 -11.86
CA SER A 193 30.44 22.30 -13.14
C SER A 193 29.29 21.48 -13.71
N ALA A 194 29.32 20.16 -13.55
CA ALA A 194 28.21 19.29 -13.94
C ALA A 194 26.97 19.57 -13.07
N GLU A 195 27.15 19.68 -11.75
CA GLU A 195 26.08 20.03 -10.81
C GLU A 195 25.47 21.40 -11.13
N ALA A 196 26.31 22.44 -11.34
CA ALA A 196 25.84 23.77 -11.70
C ALA A 196 24.99 23.77 -12.99
N LEU A 197 25.33 22.92 -13.96
CA LEU A 197 24.54 22.75 -15.17
C LEU A 197 23.24 21.98 -14.92
N MET A 198 23.26 20.95 -14.04
CA MET A 198 22.08 20.22 -13.59
C MET A 198 21.10 21.13 -12.85
N ASP A 199 21.59 22.06 -12.02
CA ASP A 199 20.78 23.05 -11.29
C ASP A 199 20.00 23.99 -12.20
N THR A 200 20.44 24.21 -13.45
CA THR A 200 19.70 25.04 -14.41
C THR A 200 18.42 24.39 -14.91
N ARG A 201 18.30 23.06 -14.71
CA ARG A 201 17.18 22.25 -15.19
C ARG A 201 16.95 21.03 -14.24
N PRO A 202 16.69 21.25 -12.94
CA PRO A 202 16.60 20.16 -11.97
C PRO A 202 15.59 19.11 -12.39
N TRP A 203 15.97 17.85 -12.36
CA TRP A 203 15.15 16.67 -12.69
C TRP A 203 14.63 16.58 -14.14
N ASN A 204 14.84 17.59 -14.98
CA ASN A 204 14.36 17.66 -16.35
C ASN A 204 15.53 17.51 -17.34
N TYR A 205 16.25 16.38 -17.27
CA TYR A 205 17.43 16.10 -18.10
C TYR A 205 17.07 15.39 -19.40
N TRP A 206 15.92 14.74 -19.45
CA TRP A 206 15.48 13.92 -20.56
C TRP A 206 14.11 14.38 -21.06
N THR A 207 13.87 14.29 -22.38
CA THR A 207 12.53 14.48 -22.92
C THR A 207 11.62 13.31 -22.53
N ARG A 208 10.32 13.46 -22.71
CA ARG A 208 9.36 12.37 -22.45
C ARG A 208 9.64 11.11 -23.29
N ASP A 209 10.26 11.28 -24.46
CA ASP A 209 10.63 10.17 -25.36
C ASP A 209 12.04 9.62 -25.03
N GLY A 210 12.60 9.96 -23.86
CA GLY A 210 13.90 9.45 -23.40
C GLY A 210 15.11 10.05 -24.12
N LEU A 211 14.94 11.15 -24.88
CA LEU A 211 16.06 11.81 -25.56
C LEU A 211 16.74 12.82 -24.63
N PRO A 212 18.09 12.87 -24.59
CA PRO A 212 18.81 13.85 -23.79
C PRO A 212 18.72 15.25 -24.40
N TYR A 213 18.55 16.27 -23.54
CA TYR A 213 18.80 17.64 -23.97
C TYR A 213 20.29 17.89 -24.25
N GLU A 214 20.65 19.05 -24.83
CA GLU A 214 22.05 19.38 -25.11
C GLU A 214 22.87 19.46 -23.81
N GLU A 215 22.30 20.12 -22.80
CA GLU A 215 22.90 20.23 -21.46
C GLU A 215 23.13 18.84 -20.84
N THR A 216 22.20 17.91 -21.02
CA THR A 216 22.31 16.53 -20.51
C THR A 216 23.51 15.81 -21.08
N ARG A 217 23.76 15.96 -22.39
CA ARG A 217 24.95 15.39 -23.04
C ARG A 217 26.26 15.99 -22.50
N ALA A 218 26.25 17.30 -22.22
CA ALA A 218 27.40 17.97 -21.63
C ALA A 218 27.66 17.49 -20.18
N ILE A 219 26.58 17.28 -19.39
CA ILE A 219 26.63 16.72 -18.04
C ILE A 219 27.23 15.30 -18.10
N GLU A 220 26.66 14.43 -18.93
CA GLU A 220 27.12 13.03 -19.10
C GLU A 220 28.61 12.99 -19.46
N ALA A 221 29.02 13.76 -20.49
CA ALA A 221 30.41 13.81 -20.94
C ALA A 221 31.36 14.34 -19.85
N THR A 222 30.91 15.29 -19.03
CA THR A 222 31.71 15.90 -17.97
C THR A 222 31.90 14.92 -16.80
N LEU A 223 30.81 14.30 -16.32
CA LEU A 223 30.85 13.31 -15.24
C LEU A 223 31.65 12.06 -15.65
N LYS A 224 31.46 11.60 -16.89
CA LYS A 224 32.22 10.46 -17.42
C LYS A 224 33.73 10.72 -17.39
N LYS A 225 34.18 11.91 -17.76
CA LYS A 225 35.62 12.29 -17.69
C LYS A 225 36.15 12.27 -16.25
N VAL A 226 35.33 12.59 -15.26
CA VAL A 226 35.72 12.45 -13.85
C VAL A 226 35.87 10.99 -13.46
N LEU A 227 34.84 10.17 -13.77
CA LEU A 227 34.79 8.76 -13.40
C LEU A 227 35.86 7.94 -14.15
N ASP A 228 36.20 8.28 -15.39
CA ASP A 228 37.30 7.64 -16.14
C ASP A 228 38.68 7.90 -15.49
N LYS A 229 38.87 9.03 -14.79
CA LYS A 229 40.12 9.37 -14.09
C LYS A 229 40.13 8.94 -12.63
N HIS A 230 38.97 9.00 -11.98
CA HIS A 230 38.78 8.67 -10.57
C HIS A 230 37.43 7.99 -10.38
N GLU A 231 37.40 6.67 -10.56
CA GLU A 231 36.17 5.87 -10.55
C GLU A 231 35.36 5.94 -9.25
N ASN A 232 36.00 6.31 -8.13
CA ASN A 232 35.39 6.41 -6.80
C ASN A 232 35.22 7.88 -6.34
N HIS A 233 35.03 8.83 -7.29
CA HIS A 233 34.78 10.23 -6.94
C HIS A 233 33.33 10.38 -6.40
N PRO A 234 33.12 10.69 -5.10
CA PRO A 234 31.79 10.57 -4.49
C PRO A 234 30.75 11.51 -5.12
N GLY A 235 31.09 12.77 -5.37
CA GLY A 235 30.18 13.70 -6.00
C GLY A 235 29.83 13.31 -7.43
N ALA A 236 30.80 12.82 -8.22
CA ALA A 236 30.52 12.41 -9.60
C ALA A 236 29.64 11.14 -9.66
N LEU A 237 29.85 10.18 -8.80
CA LEU A 237 29.02 8.97 -8.69
C LEU A 237 27.57 9.34 -8.27
N HIS A 238 27.42 10.23 -7.30
CA HIS A 238 26.12 10.72 -6.85
C HIS A 238 25.33 11.36 -8.00
N LEU A 239 25.92 12.35 -8.70
CA LEU A 239 25.31 13.02 -9.83
C LEU A 239 25.06 12.09 -11.03
N TRP A 240 25.92 11.06 -11.21
CA TRP A 240 25.71 10.05 -12.23
C TRP A 240 24.45 9.22 -12.01
N ILE A 241 24.17 8.86 -10.75
CA ILE A 241 22.93 8.16 -10.38
C ILE A 241 21.73 9.04 -10.73
N HIS A 242 21.71 10.31 -10.30
CA HIS A 242 20.64 11.25 -10.59
C HIS A 242 20.44 11.51 -12.09
N LEU A 243 21.50 11.37 -12.89
CA LEU A 243 21.38 11.53 -14.33
C LEU A 243 20.61 10.37 -14.98
N TRP A 244 20.78 9.11 -14.46
CA TRP A 244 20.26 7.92 -15.11
C TRP A 244 19.03 7.31 -14.46
N GLU A 245 18.71 7.62 -13.21
CA GLU A 245 17.63 6.99 -12.45
C GLU A 245 16.25 7.11 -13.10
N ALA A 246 15.95 8.25 -13.71
CA ALA A 246 14.67 8.53 -14.34
C ALA A 246 14.55 8.03 -15.80
N THR A 247 15.57 7.36 -16.33
CA THR A 247 15.59 6.91 -17.72
C THR A 247 15.04 5.50 -17.88
N ASP A 248 14.85 5.08 -19.14
CA ASP A 248 14.51 3.69 -19.48
C ASP A 248 15.73 2.73 -19.44
N THR A 249 16.93 3.25 -19.15
CA THR A 249 18.19 2.50 -19.09
C THR A 249 18.97 2.77 -17.80
N PRO A 250 18.33 2.63 -16.61
CA PRO A 250 18.97 2.92 -15.33
C PRO A 250 20.16 1.99 -15.01
N GLU A 251 20.21 0.80 -15.62
CA GLU A 251 21.31 -0.16 -15.50
C GLU A 251 22.66 0.42 -15.93
N ARG A 252 22.67 1.51 -16.68
CA ARG A 252 23.89 2.26 -17.04
C ARG A 252 24.60 2.89 -15.83
N ALA A 253 23.91 3.02 -14.70
CA ALA A 253 24.48 3.53 -13.46
C ALA A 253 24.63 2.45 -12.37
N GLU A 254 24.39 1.19 -12.68
CA GLU A 254 24.39 0.11 -11.66
C GLU A 254 25.79 -0.09 -11.05
N ALA A 255 26.83 -0.12 -11.88
CA ALA A 255 28.20 -0.24 -11.40
C ALA A 255 28.65 0.97 -10.57
N GLU A 256 28.22 2.17 -10.92
CA GLU A 256 28.47 3.40 -10.18
C GLU A 256 27.73 3.42 -8.84
N ALA A 257 26.49 2.91 -8.80
CA ALA A 257 25.73 2.73 -7.57
C ALA A 257 26.44 1.77 -6.60
N ASP A 258 26.91 0.62 -7.09
CA ASP A 258 27.66 -0.34 -6.27
C ASP A 258 28.95 0.27 -5.70
N ARG A 259 29.66 1.12 -6.47
CA ARG A 259 30.86 1.82 -6.03
C ARG A 259 30.58 2.90 -5.00
N LEU A 260 29.45 3.63 -5.12
CA LEU A 260 29.10 4.72 -4.21
C LEU A 260 28.79 4.22 -2.80
N LEU A 261 28.11 3.08 -2.66
CA LEU A 261 27.57 2.55 -1.40
C LEU A 261 28.56 2.56 -0.23
N PRO A 262 29.82 2.08 -0.36
CA PRO A 262 30.77 2.02 0.76
C PRO A 262 31.56 3.30 0.99
N LEU A 263 31.47 4.32 0.12
CA LEU A 263 32.44 5.43 0.15
C LEU A 263 32.27 6.38 1.32
N MET A 264 31.02 6.66 1.74
CA MET A 264 30.72 7.63 2.78
C MET A 264 29.67 7.09 3.75
N PRO A 265 29.98 6.06 4.54
CA PRO A 265 29.00 5.35 5.36
C PRO A 265 28.38 6.19 6.50
N GLY A 266 28.95 7.37 6.82
CA GLY A 266 28.37 8.33 7.75
C GLY A 266 27.47 9.39 7.10
N ALA A 267 27.31 9.39 5.77
CA ALA A 267 26.47 10.31 5.05
C ALA A 267 25.22 9.56 4.53
N GLY A 268 24.12 9.61 5.30
CA GLY A 268 22.93 8.80 5.02
C GLY A 268 22.41 8.96 3.61
N HIS A 269 22.36 10.17 3.06
CA HIS A 269 21.92 10.39 1.67
C HIS A 269 22.82 9.68 0.64
N ILE A 270 24.14 9.68 0.82
CA ILE A 270 25.06 8.96 -0.09
C ILE A 270 24.86 7.44 -0.01
N VAL A 271 24.63 6.91 1.19
CA VAL A 271 24.35 5.48 1.40
C VAL A 271 23.01 5.08 0.79
N HIS A 272 22.04 5.98 0.80
CA HIS A 272 20.73 5.80 0.20
C HIS A 272 20.76 5.81 -1.35
N MET A 273 21.56 6.67 -1.95
CA MET A 273 21.54 6.95 -3.40
C MET A 273 21.60 5.72 -4.32
N PRO A 274 22.41 4.68 -4.04
CA PRO A 274 22.40 3.46 -4.84
C PRO A 274 21.04 2.81 -4.97
N ALA A 275 20.17 2.98 -3.97
CA ALA A 275 18.83 2.37 -3.98
C ALA A 275 17.91 2.94 -5.07
N HIS A 276 18.16 4.15 -5.55
CA HIS A 276 17.47 4.72 -6.71
C HIS A 276 17.67 3.85 -7.96
N ILE A 277 18.89 3.40 -8.20
CA ILE A 277 19.19 2.47 -9.31
C ILE A 277 18.72 1.05 -8.98
N TYR A 278 18.98 0.55 -7.75
CA TYR A 278 18.62 -0.81 -7.37
C TYR A 278 17.12 -1.09 -7.52
N GLN A 279 16.23 -0.15 -7.16
CA GLN A 279 14.80 -0.34 -7.37
C GLN A 279 14.44 -0.40 -8.86
N ARG A 280 15.11 0.41 -9.71
CA ARG A 280 14.87 0.48 -11.14
C ARG A 280 15.34 -0.79 -11.89
N VAL A 281 16.32 -1.51 -11.34
CA VAL A 281 16.82 -2.78 -11.88
C VAL A 281 16.29 -4.02 -11.12
N GLY A 282 15.41 -3.80 -10.13
CA GLY A 282 14.73 -4.89 -9.40
C GLY A 282 15.56 -5.55 -8.30
N ARG A 283 16.62 -4.91 -7.80
CA ARG A 283 17.46 -5.37 -6.69
C ARG A 283 16.86 -4.96 -5.33
N PHE A 284 15.62 -5.37 -5.04
CA PHE A 284 14.86 -4.87 -3.89
C PHE A 284 15.48 -5.20 -2.52
N GLN A 285 16.23 -6.31 -2.39
CA GLN A 285 16.94 -6.58 -1.13
C GLN A 285 18.07 -5.56 -0.92
N ASP A 286 18.79 -5.17 -1.97
CA ASP A 286 19.84 -4.16 -1.88
C ASP A 286 19.26 -2.78 -1.58
N VAL A 287 18.05 -2.48 -2.09
CA VAL A 287 17.29 -1.27 -1.68
C VAL A 287 17.06 -1.26 -0.17
N ILE A 288 16.58 -2.37 0.38
CA ILE A 288 16.30 -2.51 1.82
C ILE A 288 17.58 -2.31 2.63
N ASP A 289 18.64 -3.05 2.28
CA ASP A 289 19.89 -3.09 3.04
C ASP A 289 20.59 -1.74 3.02
N ALA A 290 20.66 -1.06 1.88
CA ALA A 290 21.21 0.27 1.74
C ALA A 290 20.45 1.29 2.60
N ASN A 291 19.11 1.24 2.57
CA ASN A 291 18.30 2.22 3.30
C ASN A 291 18.24 1.95 4.82
N ILE A 292 18.39 0.72 5.27
CA ILE A 292 18.58 0.44 6.71
C ILE A 292 19.89 1.07 7.19
N GLN A 293 20.97 0.95 6.40
CA GLN A 293 22.25 1.60 6.71
C GLN A 293 22.15 3.12 6.66
N ALA A 294 21.48 3.67 5.64
CA ALA A 294 21.25 5.10 5.48
C ALA A 294 20.44 5.69 6.64
N ALA A 295 19.34 5.04 7.02
CA ALA A 295 18.51 5.48 8.15
C ALA A 295 19.29 5.48 9.46
N LYS A 296 20.15 4.47 9.67
CA LYS A 296 21.02 4.42 10.84
C LYS A 296 22.06 5.55 10.83
N ALA A 297 22.69 5.81 9.69
CA ALA A 297 23.64 6.91 9.54
C ALA A 297 22.97 8.27 9.84
N ASP A 298 21.75 8.46 9.39
CA ASP A 298 20.97 9.67 9.66
C ASP A 298 20.55 9.78 11.13
N GLU A 299 20.15 8.70 11.77
CA GLU A 299 19.85 8.68 13.21
C GLU A 299 21.07 9.07 14.03
N ASP A 300 22.23 8.53 13.69
CA ASP A 300 23.50 8.86 14.32
C ASP A 300 23.88 10.34 14.09
N TYR A 301 23.70 10.84 12.87
CA TYR A 301 23.94 12.24 12.53
C TYR A 301 22.97 13.19 13.27
N ILE A 302 21.67 12.90 13.23
CA ILE A 302 20.64 13.71 13.93
C ILE A 302 20.93 13.77 15.43
N ALA A 303 21.32 12.66 16.03
CA ALA A 303 21.65 12.60 17.45
C ALA A 303 22.90 13.42 17.79
N GLN A 304 23.96 13.38 16.95
CA GLN A 304 25.22 14.11 17.17
C GLN A 304 25.08 15.62 16.93
N CYS A 305 24.43 15.98 15.82
CA CYS A 305 24.32 17.39 15.38
C CYS A 305 23.05 18.07 15.89
N ARG A 306 22.09 17.33 16.47
CA ARG A 306 20.75 17.81 16.80
C ARG A 306 20.12 18.50 15.57
N ALA A 307 20.28 17.87 14.41
CA ALA A 307 19.88 18.42 13.13
C ALA A 307 18.38 18.76 13.12
N GLN A 308 18.06 19.88 12.49
CA GLN A 308 16.69 20.36 12.31
C GLN A 308 16.51 20.80 10.86
N GLY A 309 15.28 21.15 10.49
CA GLY A 309 14.95 21.61 9.14
C GLY A 309 14.69 20.47 8.18
N ILE A 310 15.03 20.67 6.91
CA ILE A 310 14.65 19.77 5.81
C ILE A 310 15.29 18.38 5.89
N TYR A 311 16.52 18.27 6.42
CA TYR A 311 17.24 17.00 6.43
C TYR A 311 16.51 15.93 7.25
N PRO A 312 16.18 16.13 8.56
CA PRO A 312 15.42 15.17 9.33
C PRO A 312 13.94 15.06 8.91
N LEU A 313 13.39 16.05 8.22
CA LEU A 313 11.98 16.04 7.77
C LEU A 313 11.79 15.48 6.35
N GLY A 314 12.82 15.48 5.54
CA GLY A 314 12.80 15.01 4.15
C GLY A 314 13.65 13.75 3.95
N TYR A 315 14.98 13.85 4.06
CA TYR A 315 15.91 12.77 3.70
C TYR A 315 15.81 11.54 4.60
N TYR A 316 15.75 11.70 5.92
CA TYR A 316 15.56 10.56 6.83
C TYR A 316 14.23 9.84 6.64
N PRO A 317 13.07 10.51 6.56
CA PRO A 317 11.82 9.86 6.20
C PRO A 317 11.86 9.20 4.83
N HIS A 318 12.56 9.78 3.86
CA HIS A 318 12.71 9.20 2.52
C HIS A 318 13.43 7.85 2.55
N ASN A 319 14.47 7.68 3.37
CA ASN A 319 15.12 6.39 3.58
C ASN A 319 14.13 5.34 4.12
N LEU A 320 13.30 5.71 5.10
CA LEU A 320 12.25 4.83 5.63
C LEU A 320 11.20 4.47 4.58
N HIS A 321 10.88 5.41 3.68
CA HIS A 321 9.98 5.22 2.56
C HIS A 321 10.53 4.19 1.57
N PHE A 322 11.83 4.23 1.27
CA PHE A 322 12.50 3.23 0.43
C PHE A 322 12.55 1.85 1.08
N ILE A 323 12.76 1.74 2.40
CA ILE A 323 12.68 0.45 3.11
C ILE A 323 11.28 -0.15 2.95
N TRP A 324 10.22 0.66 3.16
CA TRP A 324 8.84 0.23 2.97
C TRP A 324 8.59 -0.26 1.54
N MET A 325 9.01 0.50 0.54
CA MET A 325 8.80 0.17 -0.87
C MET A 325 9.54 -1.12 -1.25
N GLY A 326 10.83 -1.22 -0.93
CA GLY A 326 11.63 -2.41 -1.21
C GLY A 326 11.08 -3.66 -0.52
N ALA A 327 10.71 -3.54 0.77
CA ALA A 327 10.10 -4.63 1.53
C ALA A 327 8.73 -5.04 0.95
N THR A 328 7.95 -4.07 0.46
CA THR A 328 6.67 -4.33 -0.21
C THR A 328 6.87 -5.12 -1.50
N ALA A 329 7.80 -4.72 -2.35
CA ALA A 329 8.12 -5.43 -3.59
C ALA A 329 8.66 -6.84 -3.34
N ALA A 330 9.48 -7.00 -2.29
CA ALA A 330 10.08 -8.29 -1.88
C ALA A 330 9.15 -9.19 -1.04
N GLY A 331 7.89 -8.79 -0.78
CA GLY A 331 6.93 -9.58 -0.01
C GLY A 331 7.23 -9.71 1.48
N GLN A 332 8.05 -8.81 2.06
CA GLN A 332 8.43 -8.79 3.47
C GLN A 332 7.45 -7.94 4.28
N SER A 333 6.28 -8.50 4.57
CA SER A 333 5.15 -7.77 5.15
C SER A 333 5.43 -7.16 6.51
N LYS A 334 6.14 -7.86 7.38
CA LYS A 334 6.48 -7.36 8.73
C LYS A 334 7.38 -6.13 8.65
N LEU A 335 8.39 -6.18 7.81
CA LEU A 335 9.31 -5.07 7.61
C LEU A 335 8.61 -3.88 6.96
N ALA A 336 7.82 -4.12 5.93
CA ALA A 336 7.07 -3.07 5.24
C ALA A 336 6.11 -2.34 6.19
N LEU A 337 5.31 -3.07 6.97
CA LEU A 337 4.39 -2.48 7.96
C LEU A 337 5.14 -1.72 9.07
N ALA A 338 6.24 -2.28 9.58
CA ALA A 338 7.06 -1.62 10.60
C ALA A 338 7.68 -0.31 10.07
N SER A 339 8.24 -0.34 8.86
CA SER A 339 8.84 0.85 8.23
C SER A 339 7.82 1.92 7.88
N ALA A 340 6.64 1.54 7.39
CA ALA A 340 5.53 2.46 7.14
C ALA A 340 5.08 3.19 8.42
N ASN A 341 4.93 2.46 9.52
CA ASN A 341 4.56 3.05 10.81
C ASN A 341 5.68 3.95 11.38
N LYS A 342 6.94 3.52 11.26
CA LYS A 342 8.10 4.33 11.68
C LYS A 342 8.19 5.61 10.86
N LEU A 343 7.94 5.54 9.54
CA LEU A 343 7.90 6.68 8.64
C LEU A 343 6.84 7.69 9.06
N ALA A 344 5.59 7.28 9.23
CA ALA A 344 4.52 8.17 9.65
C ALA A 344 4.79 8.77 11.05
N GLY A 345 5.34 7.96 11.96
CA GLY A 345 5.73 8.40 13.31
C GLY A 345 6.92 9.36 13.36
N ALA A 346 7.74 9.43 12.31
CA ALA A 346 8.84 10.38 12.20
C ALA A 346 8.38 11.80 11.82
N ILE A 347 7.13 11.96 11.36
CA ILE A 347 6.59 13.26 10.93
C ILE A 347 5.99 14.00 12.14
N PRO A 348 6.54 15.18 12.50
CA PRO A 348 6.00 15.96 13.60
C PRO A 348 4.61 16.48 13.30
N HIS A 349 3.67 16.30 14.22
CA HIS A 349 2.27 16.70 14.03
C HIS A 349 2.08 18.19 13.67
N GLY A 350 2.91 19.08 14.19
CA GLY A 350 2.86 20.52 13.89
C GLY A 350 3.45 20.92 12.53
N ALA A 351 4.21 20.03 11.88
CA ALA A 351 4.95 20.39 10.67
C ALA A 351 4.06 20.53 9.41
N LEU A 352 2.90 19.88 9.37
CA LEU A 352 2.01 19.92 8.20
C LEU A 352 1.46 21.31 7.87
N GLY A 353 1.31 22.19 8.90
CA GLY A 353 0.88 23.56 8.68
C GLY A 353 1.89 24.40 7.90
N THR A 354 3.18 24.07 8.00
CA THR A 354 4.27 24.78 7.34
C THR A 354 4.85 24.00 6.15
N VAL A 355 4.74 22.66 6.17
CA VAL A 355 5.29 21.76 5.15
C VAL A 355 4.20 20.76 4.72
N PRO A 356 3.20 21.19 3.94
CA PRO A 356 2.05 20.34 3.57
C PRO A 356 2.43 19.06 2.83
N ILE A 357 3.55 19.04 2.11
CA ILE A 357 4.04 17.88 1.35
C ILE A 357 4.38 16.65 2.23
N LEU A 358 4.58 16.84 3.54
CA LEU A 358 4.81 15.74 4.48
C LEU A 358 3.61 14.81 4.65
N GLN A 359 2.41 15.24 4.22
CA GLN A 359 1.20 14.40 4.28
C GLN A 359 1.33 13.14 3.41
N GLY A 360 2.18 13.16 2.38
CA GLY A 360 2.50 11.98 1.58
C GLY A 360 3.08 10.82 2.39
N PHE A 361 3.84 11.11 3.44
CA PHE A 361 4.38 10.07 4.33
C PHE A 361 3.33 9.50 5.31
N LEU A 362 2.31 10.28 5.66
CA LEU A 362 1.29 9.87 6.61
C LEU A 362 0.30 8.83 6.05
N VAL A 363 0.22 8.68 4.74
CA VAL A 363 -0.69 7.72 4.10
C VAL A 363 -0.06 6.35 3.88
N VAL A 364 1.26 6.25 3.98
CA VAL A 364 2.03 5.02 3.70
C VAL A 364 1.58 3.83 4.57
N PRO A 365 1.23 3.99 5.87
CA PRO A 365 0.67 2.88 6.65
C PRO A 365 -0.62 2.30 6.06
N TYR A 366 -1.53 3.13 5.53
CA TYR A 366 -2.75 2.65 4.87
C TYR A 366 -2.44 1.84 3.63
N TRP A 367 -1.49 2.30 2.83
CA TRP A 367 -1.05 1.60 1.62
C TRP A 367 -0.37 0.27 1.94
N ALA A 368 0.47 0.23 2.99
CA ALA A 368 1.07 -1.02 3.48
C ALA A 368 0.00 -2.00 3.96
N MET A 369 -0.98 -1.54 4.73
CA MET A 369 -2.07 -2.38 5.22
C MET A 369 -2.93 -2.93 4.08
N VAL A 370 -3.25 -2.13 3.05
CA VAL A 370 -3.97 -2.60 1.86
C VAL A 370 -3.17 -3.67 1.13
N ARG A 371 -1.88 -3.42 0.90
CA ARG A 371 -1.03 -4.34 0.14
C ARG A 371 -0.89 -5.70 0.79
N PHE A 372 -0.85 -5.74 2.13
CA PHE A 372 -0.72 -6.97 2.92
C PHE A 372 -2.03 -7.43 3.57
N GLU A 373 -3.17 -6.99 3.03
CA GLU A 373 -4.50 -7.48 3.37
C GLU A 373 -4.85 -7.38 4.87
N LYS A 374 -4.40 -6.32 5.55
CA LYS A 374 -4.67 -6.07 6.97
C LYS A 374 -6.06 -5.45 7.17
N TRP A 375 -7.07 -6.16 6.68
CA TRP A 375 -8.44 -5.64 6.59
C TRP A 375 -9.04 -5.27 7.94
N ASP A 376 -8.83 -6.08 8.97
CA ASP A 376 -9.35 -5.80 10.32
C ASP A 376 -8.67 -4.60 10.96
N ASP A 377 -7.36 -4.45 10.75
CA ASP A 377 -6.60 -3.31 11.25
C ASP A 377 -7.09 -2.01 10.60
N ILE A 378 -7.34 -2.03 9.28
CA ILE A 378 -7.88 -0.89 8.53
C ILE A 378 -9.29 -0.51 9.04
N LEU A 379 -10.17 -1.50 9.24
CA LEU A 379 -11.55 -1.23 9.67
C LEU A 379 -11.63 -0.81 11.14
N ALA A 380 -10.67 -1.20 11.97
CA ALA A 380 -10.55 -0.75 13.36
C ALA A 380 -9.96 0.65 13.49
N ASP A 381 -9.27 1.16 12.45
CA ASP A 381 -8.64 2.49 12.45
C ASP A 381 -9.70 3.60 12.43
N LYS A 382 -9.52 4.60 13.30
CA LYS A 382 -10.46 5.71 13.47
C LYS A 382 -10.29 6.85 12.47
N GLY A 383 -9.34 6.72 11.57
CA GLY A 383 -9.00 7.72 10.56
C GLY A 383 -7.76 8.56 10.90
N PRO A 384 -7.27 9.34 9.94
CA PRO A 384 -6.04 10.10 10.08
C PRO A 384 -6.15 11.20 11.14
N HIS A 385 -5.17 11.30 12.02
CA HIS A 385 -5.07 12.39 13.01
C HIS A 385 -5.05 13.78 12.36
N HIS A 386 -4.44 13.88 11.17
CA HIS A 386 -4.39 15.08 10.32
C HIS A 386 -5.26 14.85 9.09
N ALA A 387 -6.52 15.20 9.20
CA ALA A 387 -7.55 14.94 8.21
C ALA A 387 -7.53 15.96 7.05
N THR A 388 -6.43 16.03 6.30
CA THR A 388 -6.42 16.73 5.01
C THR A 388 -7.26 15.97 3.98
N PRO A 389 -7.69 16.59 2.87
CA PRO A 389 -8.38 15.87 1.80
C PRO A 389 -7.57 14.67 1.29
N PHE A 390 -6.25 14.80 1.17
CA PHE A 390 -5.38 13.72 0.69
C PHE A 390 -5.34 12.54 1.67
N THR A 391 -5.08 12.80 2.95
CA THR A 391 -4.99 11.74 3.96
C THR A 391 -6.34 11.06 4.20
N ARG A 392 -7.45 11.81 4.18
CA ARG A 392 -8.80 11.24 4.23
C ARG A 392 -9.11 10.39 3.01
N GLY A 393 -8.70 10.83 1.82
CA GLY A 393 -8.89 10.07 0.59
C GLY A 393 -8.15 8.74 0.61
N ALA A 394 -6.90 8.73 1.04
CA ALA A 394 -6.13 7.49 1.20
C ALA A 394 -6.74 6.54 2.24
N TRP A 395 -7.23 7.06 3.36
CA TRP A 395 -7.92 6.28 4.37
C TRP A 395 -9.25 5.69 3.86
N ARG A 396 -10.07 6.48 3.14
CA ARG A 396 -11.31 6.00 2.51
C ARG A 396 -11.04 4.92 1.47
N TYR A 397 -9.99 5.10 0.67
CA TYR A 397 -9.53 4.07 -0.25
C TYR A 397 -9.19 2.76 0.48
N ALA A 398 -8.39 2.85 1.55
CA ALA A 398 -8.01 1.67 2.32
C ALA A 398 -9.25 0.96 2.91
N ARG A 399 -10.21 1.71 3.47
CA ARG A 399 -11.47 1.15 3.99
C ARG A 399 -12.30 0.50 2.90
N ALA A 400 -12.44 1.14 1.73
CA ALA A 400 -13.14 0.56 0.60
C ALA A 400 -12.51 -0.79 0.19
N MET A 401 -11.18 -0.85 0.09
CA MET A 401 -10.46 -2.08 -0.21
C MET A 401 -10.64 -3.13 0.89
N ALA A 402 -10.67 -2.73 2.16
CA ALA A 402 -10.90 -3.64 3.27
C ALA A 402 -12.33 -4.22 3.25
N PHE A 403 -13.34 -3.41 2.96
CA PHE A 403 -14.72 -3.87 2.78
C PHE A 403 -14.83 -4.82 1.57
N ILE A 404 -14.14 -4.54 0.46
CA ILE A 404 -14.05 -5.46 -0.69
C ILE A 404 -13.39 -6.77 -0.26
N GLY A 405 -12.27 -6.70 0.47
CA GLY A 405 -11.57 -7.87 1.01
C GLY A 405 -12.45 -8.71 1.94
N ARG A 406 -13.37 -8.08 2.67
CA ARG A 406 -14.38 -8.74 3.53
C ARG A 406 -15.68 -9.07 2.81
N ASN A 407 -15.74 -8.83 1.50
CA ASN A 407 -16.92 -9.00 0.66
C ASN A 407 -18.17 -8.22 1.15
N GLN A 408 -17.95 -7.05 1.74
CA GLN A 408 -18.96 -6.11 2.20
C GLN A 408 -19.16 -5.02 1.14
N LEU A 409 -19.72 -5.40 -0.03
CA LEU A 409 -19.71 -4.55 -1.22
C LEU A 409 -20.53 -3.26 -1.05
N SER A 410 -21.65 -3.31 -0.33
CA SER A 410 -22.46 -2.11 -0.07
C SER A 410 -21.68 -1.07 0.75
N ASP A 411 -20.90 -1.51 1.75
CA ASP A 411 -20.05 -0.61 2.53
C ASP A 411 -18.90 -0.06 1.67
N ALA A 412 -18.33 -0.90 0.79
CA ALA A 412 -17.33 -0.46 -0.16
C ALA A 412 -17.87 0.60 -1.14
N GLU A 413 -19.12 0.48 -1.60
CA GLU A 413 -19.79 1.47 -2.45
C GLU A 413 -20.00 2.79 -1.74
N LEU A 414 -20.37 2.78 -0.46
CA LEU A 414 -20.47 3.99 0.36
C LEU A 414 -19.13 4.70 0.53
N GLU A 415 -18.07 3.93 0.80
CA GLU A 415 -16.71 4.49 0.87
C GLU A 415 -16.25 5.04 -0.48
N LEU A 416 -16.60 4.40 -1.59
CA LEU A 416 -16.31 4.87 -2.95
C LEU A 416 -17.01 6.20 -3.25
N GLU A 417 -18.27 6.37 -2.84
CA GLU A 417 -19.00 7.62 -3.01
C GLU A 417 -18.33 8.77 -2.24
N GLU A 418 -17.97 8.54 -0.98
CA GLU A 418 -17.24 9.51 -0.17
C GLU A 418 -15.85 9.83 -0.75
N LEU A 419 -15.14 8.81 -1.24
CA LEU A 419 -13.84 8.98 -1.89
C LEU A 419 -13.95 9.86 -3.15
N ARG A 420 -14.98 9.67 -3.98
CA ARG A 420 -15.24 10.50 -5.16
C ARG A 420 -15.50 11.97 -4.80
N LYS A 421 -16.21 12.22 -3.71
CA LYS A 421 -16.43 13.60 -3.20
C LYS A 421 -15.12 14.24 -2.77
N ILE A 422 -14.25 13.47 -2.10
CA ILE A 422 -12.92 13.96 -1.67
C ILE A 422 -12.04 14.26 -2.88
N VAL A 423 -11.98 13.37 -3.87
CA VAL A 423 -11.15 13.56 -5.08
C VAL A 423 -11.57 14.80 -5.88
N ALA A 424 -12.81 15.22 -5.78
CA ALA A 424 -13.32 16.44 -6.40
C ALA A 424 -12.89 17.73 -5.65
N ASP A 425 -12.24 17.64 -4.46
CA ASP A 425 -11.84 18.80 -3.68
C ASP A 425 -10.75 19.62 -4.40
N PRO A 426 -10.98 20.91 -4.68
CA PRO A 426 -10.02 21.75 -5.39
C PRO A 426 -8.65 21.89 -4.72
N SER A 427 -8.56 21.73 -3.40
CA SER A 427 -7.31 21.82 -2.65
C SER A 427 -6.31 20.72 -3.01
N LEU A 428 -6.80 19.60 -3.55
CA LEU A 428 -5.94 18.50 -4.06
C LEU A 428 -5.16 18.85 -5.33
N LYS A 429 -5.44 20.00 -5.98
CA LYS A 429 -4.63 20.50 -7.13
C LYS A 429 -3.24 20.92 -6.70
N GLY A 430 -3.02 21.17 -5.42
CA GLY A 430 -1.72 21.44 -4.85
C GLY A 430 -0.84 20.19 -4.69
N GLN A 431 0.43 20.44 -4.42
CA GLN A 431 1.41 19.41 -4.12
C GLN A 431 1.16 18.83 -2.71
N VAL A 432 1.15 17.51 -2.59
CA VAL A 432 0.85 16.80 -1.33
C VAL A 432 1.96 15.84 -0.91
N THR A 433 2.93 15.63 -1.79
CA THR A 433 4.11 14.80 -1.58
C THR A 433 5.35 15.57 -2.02
N PHE A 434 6.54 15.01 -1.88
CA PHE A 434 7.78 15.57 -2.46
C PHE A 434 7.83 15.45 -4.00
N SER A 435 6.82 14.89 -4.62
CA SER A 435 6.66 14.73 -6.07
C SER A 435 6.17 16.01 -6.74
N ALA A 436 6.45 16.13 -8.05
CA ALA A 436 5.83 17.12 -8.92
C ALA A 436 4.35 16.85 -9.21
N ASN A 437 3.83 15.65 -8.87
CA ASN A 437 2.44 15.30 -9.06
C ASN A 437 1.54 15.98 -8.02
N SER A 438 0.39 16.50 -8.46
CA SER A 438 -0.61 17.04 -7.55
C SER A 438 -1.35 15.93 -6.78
N GLY A 439 -1.90 16.25 -5.61
CA GLY A 439 -2.73 15.32 -4.86
C GLY A 439 -3.92 14.78 -5.66
N SER A 440 -4.51 15.61 -6.53
CA SER A 440 -5.59 15.16 -7.42
C SER A 440 -5.10 14.20 -8.52
N ALA A 441 -3.87 14.38 -9.03
CA ALA A 441 -3.30 13.47 -10.01
C ALA A 441 -3.06 12.08 -9.41
N ILE A 442 -2.59 12.02 -8.16
CA ILE A 442 -2.34 10.76 -7.45
C ILE A 442 -3.66 10.11 -7.03
N LEU A 443 -4.51 10.85 -6.32
CA LEU A 443 -5.67 10.28 -5.65
C LEU A 443 -6.80 9.90 -6.62
N ARG A 444 -6.87 10.46 -7.85
CA ARG A 444 -7.87 10.06 -8.87
C ARG A 444 -7.77 8.60 -9.30
N ILE A 445 -6.64 7.93 -9.03
CA ILE A 445 -6.45 6.50 -9.30
C ILE A 445 -7.34 5.68 -8.36
N ALA A 446 -7.45 6.08 -7.10
CA ALA A 446 -8.13 5.34 -6.04
C ALA A 446 -9.60 4.98 -6.34
N PRO A 447 -10.49 5.90 -6.79
CA PRO A 447 -11.87 5.56 -7.11
C PRO A 447 -12.01 4.55 -8.25
N GLU A 448 -11.11 4.60 -9.23
CA GLU A 448 -11.14 3.66 -10.35
C GLU A 448 -10.67 2.26 -9.92
N VAL A 449 -9.64 2.16 -9.09
CA VAL A 449 -9.21 0.87 -8.52
C VAL A 449 -10.33 0.27 -7.68
N VAL A 450 -10.94 1.04 -6.77
CA VAL A 450 -12.07 0.56 -5.94
C VAL A 450 -13.25 0.12 -6.80
N ALA A 451 -13.66 0.93 -7.80
CA ALA A 451 -14.76 0.60 -8.69
C ALA A 451 -14.47 -0.68 -9.50
N GLY A 452 -13.23 -0.83 -9.99
CA GLY A 452 -12.79 -2.03 -10.69
C GLY A 452 -12.89 -3.28 -9.83
N HIS A 453 -12.43 -3.21 -8.58
CA HIS A 453 -12.54 -4.34 -7.64
C HIS A 453 -13.98 -4.64 -7.22
N ILE A 454 -14.85 -3.64 -7.05
CA ILE A 454 -16.29 -3.85 -6.80
C ILE A 454 -16.93 -4.56 -8.00
N ALA A 455 -16.68 -4.10 -9.22
CA ALA A 455 -17.19 -4.70 -10.44
C ALA A 455 -16.69 -6.15 -10.60
N ALA A 456 -15.40 -6.41 -10.34
CA ALA A 456 -14.83 -7.75 -10.36
C ALA A 456 -15.52 -8.68 -9.34
N ARG A 457 -15.82 -8.20 -8.14
CA ARG A 457 -16.56 -8.97 -7.12
C ARG A 457 -18.00 -9.27 -7.55
N LYS A 458 -18.60 -8.40 -8.34
CA LYS A 458 -19.91 -8.62 -8.96
C LYS A 458 -19.83 -9.46 -10.23
N GLN A 459 -18.61 -9.82 -10.68
CA GLN A 459 -18.32 -10.51 -11.94
C GLN A 459 -18.74 -9.72 -13.20
N ASP A 460 -18.87 -8.42 -13.04
CA ASP A 460 -19.00 -7.50 -14.18
C ASP A 460 -17.59 -7.23 -14.73
N TRP A 461 -17.08 -8.21 -15.49
CA TRP A 461 -15.69 -8.22 -15.95
C TRP A 461 -15.39 -7.04 -16.88
N GLU A 462 -16.32 -6.67 -17.75
CA GLU A 462 -16.13 -5.56 -18.68
C GLU A 462 -15.98 -4.23 -17.92
N MET A 463 -16.84 -3.98 -16.93
CA MET A 463 -16.73 -2.80 -16.09
C MET A 463 -15.49 -2.83 -15.21
N ALA A 464 -15.10 -4.00 -14.69
CA ALA A 464 -13.89 -4.16 -13.90
C ALA A 464 -12.63 -3.80 -14.71
N ILE A 465 -12.51 -4.34 -15.92
CA ILE A 465 -11.42 -4.07 -16.85
C ILE A 465 -11.42 -2.59 -17.25
N LEU A 466 -12.57 -2.00 -17.59
CA LEU A 466 -12.70 -0.60 -17.96
C LEU A 466 -12.19 0.34 -16.88
N HIS A 467 -12.58 0.10 -15.62
CA HIS A 467 -12.13 0.92 -14.50
C HIS A 467 -10.63 0.77 -14.25
N LEU A 468 -10.12 -0.46 -14.25
CA LEU A 468 -8.70 -0.71 -13.99
C LEU A 468 -7.81 -0.22 -15.13
N ASP A 469 -8.22 -0.36 -16.42
CA ASP A 469 -7.52 0.24 -17.55
C ASP A 469 -7.45 1.77 -17.42
N ARG A 470 -8.55 2.41 -16.98
CA ARG A 470 -8.56 3.85 -16.73
C ARG A 470 -7.61 4.21 -15.58
N ALA A 471 -7.56 3.42 -14.51
CA ALA A 471 -6.64 3.62 -13.41
C ALA A 471 -5.18 3.48 -13.85
N VAL A 472 -4.85 2.48 -14.70
CA VAL A 472 -3.53 2.33 -15.35
C VAL A 472 -3.14 3.59 -16.12
N ARG A 473 -4.06 4.14 -16.95
CA ARG A 473 -3.78 5.38 -17.69
C ARG A 473 -3.55 6.58 -16.78
N TYR A 474 -4.20 6.64 -15.62
CA TYR A 474 -3.97 7.69 -14.65
C TYR A 474 -2.61 7.53 -13.96
N GLU A 475 -2.20 6.30 -13.66
CA GLU A 475 -0.87 5.98 -13.14
C GLU A 475 0.22 6.33 -14.15
N ASP A 476 0.09 5.91 -15.42
CA ASP A 476 1.04 6.20 -16.51
C ASP A 476 1.17 7.70 -16.83
N ALA A 477 0.18 8.51 -16.47
CA ALA A 477 0.23 9.95 -16.65
C ALA A 477 0.97 10.68 -15.51
N LEU A 478 1.34 9.99 -14.44
CA LEU A 478 2.14 10.57 -13.37
C LEU A 478 3.56 10.87 -13.87
N ILE A 479 4.11 11.96 -13.36
CA ILE A 479 5.52 12.30 -13.55
C ILE A 479 6.33 11.34 -12.67
N TYR A 480 7.48 10.93 -13.19
CA TYR A 480 8.40 10.05 -12.47
C TYR A 480 8.71 10.55 -11.06
N GLN A 481 8.71 9.62 -10.10
CA GLN A 481 9.01 9.85 -8.68
C GLN A 481 9.48 8.55 -8.03
N GLU A 482 10.32 8.65 -7.02
CA GLU A 482 10.82 7.53 -6.23
C GLU A 482 10.65 7.78 -4.72
N PRO A 483 10.05 6.82 -3.98
CA PRO A 483 9.20 5.74 -4.49
C PRO A 483 8.02 6.28 -5.31
N HIS A 484 7.40 5.40 -6.12
CA HIS A 484 6.24 5.78 -6.91
C HIS A 484 5.12 6.37 -6.06
N ASP A 485 4.48 7.42 -6.53
CA ASP A 485 3.40 8.10 -5.82
C ASP A 485 2.18 7.21 -5.57
N TRP A 486 1.86 6.28 -6.48
CA TRP A 486 0.85 5.27 -6.25
C TRP A 486 1.50 4.00 -5.71
N HIS A 487 0.95 3.47 -4.63
CA HIS A 487 1.59 2.47 -3.76
C HIS A 487 1.77 1.06 -4.35
N ALA A 488 1.05 0.74 -5.41
CA ALA A 488 1.09 -0.57 -6.03
C ALA A 488 0.76 -0.44 -7.51
N PRO A 489 1.52 -1.06 -8.42
CA PRO A 489 1.24 -1.01 -9.84
C PRO A 489 -0.19 -1.50 -10.14
N VAL A 490 -1.02 -0.66 -10.74
CA VAL A 490 -2.42 -0.98 -11.08
C VAL A 490 -2.50 -2.09 -12.12
N ARG A 491 -1.47 -2.26 -12.95
CA ARG A 491 -1.38 -3.37 -13.91
C ARG A 491 -1.44 -4.72 -13.22
N GLY A 492 -0.95 -4.83 -12.00
CA GLY A 492 -1.10 -6.05 -11.19
C GLY A 492 -2.56 -6.41 -10.91
N ASP A 493 -3.39 -5.41 -10.61
CA ASP A 493 -4.83 -5.58 -10.37
C ASP A 493 -5.56 -5.90 -11.68
N LEU A 494 -5.26 -5.19 -12.77
CA LEU A 494 -5.82 -5.43 -14.09
C LEU A 494 -5.50 -6.86 -14.59
N GLY A 495 -4.25 -7.29 -14.48
CA GLY A 495 -3.84 -8.64 -14.88
C GLY A 495 -4.56 -9.73 -14.07
N ASN A 496 -4.75 -9.53 -12.76
CA ASN A 496 -5.51 -10.45 -11.93
C ASN A 496 -7.00 -10.52 -12.32
N VAL A 497 -7.62 -9.39 -12.67
CA VAL A 497 -9.01 -9.36 -13.15
C VAL A 497 -9.15 -10.03 -14.50
N LEU A 498 -8.22 -9.82 -15.42
CA LEU A 498 -8.19 -10.51 -16.71
C LEU A 498 -8.08 -12.04 -16.53
N LEU A 499 -7.24 -12.51 -15.61
CA LEU A 499 -7.16 -13.94 -15.26
C LEU A 499 -8.50 -14.47 -14.74
N ALA A 500 -9.14 -13.74 -13.83
CA ALA A 500 -10.43 -14.13 -13.27
C ALA A 500 -11.57 -14.11 -14.32
N ALA A 501 -11.45 -13.21 -15.31
CA ALA A 501 -12.36 -13.15 -16.45
C ALA A 501 -12.12 -14.25 -17.51
N GLY A 502 -11.13 -15.14 -17.32
CA GLY A 502 -10.78 -16.17 -18.27
C GLY A 502 -10.01 -15.67 -19.51
N ARG A 503 -9.31 -14.54 -19.39
CA ARG A 503 -8.51 -13.88 -20.46
C ARG A 503 -7.01 -13.94 -20.13
N PRO A 504 -6.41 -15.16 -20.02
CA PRO A 504 -5.04 -15.31 -19.55
C PRO A 504 -3.98 -14.81 -20.52
N ASP A 505 -4.25 -14.77 -21.82
CA ASP A 505 -3.39 -14.24 -22.87
C ASP A 505 -3.21 -12.72 -22.72
N GLU A 506 -4.29 -12.00 -22.43
CA GLU A 506 -4.23 -10.56 -22.18
C GLU A 506 -3.58 -10.25 -20.82
N ALA A 507 -3.87 -11.06 -19.79
CA ALA A 507 -3.21 -10.95 -18.50
C ALA A 507 -1.70 -11.11 -18.61
N GLU A 508 -1.21 -12.04 -19.42
CA GLU A 508 0.21 -12.24 -19.72
C GLU A 508 0.86 -10.95 -20.22
N VAL A 509 0.24 -10.29 -21.21
CA VAL A 509 0.74 -9.03 -21.78
C VAL A 509 0.82 -7.95 -20.71
N VAL A 510 -0.23 -7.80 -19.91
CA VAL A 510 -0.30 -6.78 -18.85
C VAL A 510 0.77 -7.00 -17.78
N PHE A 511 1.02 -8.24 -17.37
CA PHE A 511 2.08 -8.53 -16.39
C PHE A 511 3.49 -8.32 -16.96
N TRP A 512 3.73 -8.60 -18.26
CA TRP A 512 5.00 -8.31 -18.91
C TRP A 512 5.25 -6.79 -19.00
N GLU A 513 4.22 -5.99 -19.31
CA GLU A 513 4.34 -4.53 -19.31
C GLU A 513 4.61 -3.99 -17.90
N ASP A 514 4.00 -4.60 -16.87
CA ASP A 514 4.31 -4.23 -15.49
C ASP A 514 5.78 -4.54 -15.13
N LEU A 515 6.27 -5.71 -15.50
CA LEU A 515 7.67 -6.12 -15.26
C LEU A 515 8.70 -5.31 -16.06
N LYS A 516 8.30 -4.65 -17.14
CA LYS A 516 9.15 -3.69 -17.85
C LYS A 516 9.35 -2.42 -17.04
N ASN A 517 8.27 -1.93 -16.39
CA ASN A 517 8.30 -0.73 -15.57
C ASN A 517 8.85 -1.00 -14.15
N PHE A 518 8.60 -2.20 -13.62
CA PHE A 518 8.99 -2.66 -12.28
C PHE A 518 9.70 -4.01 -12.37
N PRO A 519 10.97 -4.04 -12.83
CA PRO A 519 11.72 -5.28 -13.02
C PRO A 519 11.79 -6.10 -11.73
N GLU A 520 11.80 -7.42 -11.87
CA GLU A 520 11.88 -8.39 -10.76
C GLU A 520 10.80 -8.25 -9.68
N ASN A 521 9.67 -7.60 -10.01
CA ASN A 521 8.52 -7.47 -9.11
C ASN A 521 7.87 -8.85 -8.87
N GLY A 522 7.99 -9.37 -7.65
CA GLY A 522 7.45 -10.68 -7.29
C GLY A 522 5.93 -10.78 -7.41
N TRP A 523 5.22 -9.68 -7.22
CA TRP A 523 3.76 -9.64 -7.37
C TRP A 523 3.33 -9.91 -8.82
N SER A 524 4.04 -9.32 -9.77
CA SER A 524 3.75 -9.49 -11.19
C SER A 524 4.25 -10.83 -11.73
N PHE A 525 5.39 -11.34 -11.21
CA PHE A 525 5.81 -12.71 -11.52
C PHE A 525 4.79 -13.74 -11.07
N PHE A 526 4.19 -13.56 -9.89
CA PHE A 526 3.16 -14.48 -9.43
C PHE A 526 1.96 -14.50 -10.38
N GLY A 527 1.44 -13.33 -10.78
CA GLY A 527 0.33 -13.23 -11.74
C GLY A 527 0.68 -13.78 -13.11
N LEU A 528 1.86 -13.43 -13.64
CA LEU A 528 2.36 -13.93 -14.93
C LEU A 528 2.49 -15.46 -14.94
N MET A 529 3.00 -16.04 -13.87
CA MET A 529 3.08 -17.50 -13.72
C MET A 529 1.70 -18.14 -13.84
N GLN A 530 0.68 -17.56 -13.21
CA GLN A 530 -0.69 -18.07 -13.29
C GLN A 530 -1.25 -17.92 -14.72
N ALA A 531 -1.00 -16.78 -15.39
CA ALA A 531 -1.42 -16.55 -16.76
C ALA A 531 -0.81 -17.56 -17.74
N LEU A 532 0.46 -17.86 -17.58
CA LEU A 532 1.18 -18.85 -18.40
C LEU A 532 0.67 -20.28 -18.14
N LYS A 533 0.44 -20.64 -16.87
CA LYS A 533 -0.15 -21.95 -16.50
C LYS A 533 -1.55 -22.12 -17.09
N ALA A 534 -2.39 -21.11 -17.04
CA ALA A 534 -3.74 -21.15 -17.60
C ALA A 534 -3.75 -21.35 -19.13
N GLN A 535 -2.70 -20.91 -19.82
CA GLN A 535 -2.50 -21.10 -21.25
C GLN A 535 -1.79 -22.43 -21.62
N GLY A 536 -1.41 -23.25 -20.64
CA GLY A 536 -0.63 -24.46 -20.87
C GLY A 536 0.86 -24.22 -21.23
N LYS A 537 1.38 -23.00 -21.06
CA LYS A 537 2.78 -22.61 -21.33
C LYS A 537 3.70 -23.04 -20.19
N THR A 538 3.84 -24.34 -19.96
CA THR A 538 4.46 -24.92 -18.75
C THR A 538 5.94 -24.58 -18.58
N GLU A 539 6.73 -24.57 -19.64
CA GLU A 539 8.16 -24.24 -19.57
C GLU A 539 8.39 -22.76 -19.21
N GLN A 540 7.64 -21.87 -19.84
CA GLN A 540 7.68 -20.44 -19.55
C GLN A 540 7.23 -20.17 -18.12
N ALA A 541 6.14 -20.82 -17.67
CA ALA A 541 5.66 -20.72 -16.30
C ALA A 541 6.71 -21.18 -15.28
N ALA A 542 7.44 -22.26 -15.55
CA ALA A 542 8.53 -22.75 -14.69
C ALA A 542 9.70 -21.75 -14.62
N SER A 543 10.06 -21.13 -15.74
CA SER A 543 11.09 -20.08 -15.79
C SER A 543 10.69 -18.86 -14.95
N VAL A 544 9.44 -18.38 -15.09
CA VAL A 544 8.91 -17.27 -14.28
C VAL A 544 8.81 -17.65 -12.81
N GLU A 545 8.44 -18.89 -12.49
CA GLU A 545 8.39 -19.39 -11.11
C GLU A 545 9.78 -19.36 -10.44
N ALA A 546 10.82 -19.67 -11.17
CA ALA A 546 12.20 -19.57 -10.66
C ALA A 546 12.59 -18.12 -10.33
N ARG A 547 12.22 -17.16 -11.19
CA ARG A 547 12.41 -15.72 -10.93
C ARG A 547 11.58 -15.25 -9.74
N PHE A 548 10.32 -15.65 -9.64
CA PHE A 548 9.46 -15.37 -8.49
C PHE A 548 10.10 -15.85 -7.18
N LYS A 549 10.55 -17.12 -7.13
CA LYS A 549 11.20 -17.67 -5.94
C LYS A 549 12.48 -16.92 -5.56
N LYS A 550 13.23 -16.42 -6.54
CA LYS A 550 14.40 -15.57 -6.30
C LYS A 550 14.01 -14.21 -5.73
N ALA A 551 13.05 -13.53 -6.36
CA ALA A 551 12.57 -12.20 -5.94
C ALA A 551 11.96 -12.22 -4.53
N TRP A 552 11.25 -13.31 -4.18
CA TRP A 552 10.58 -13.49 -2.89
C TRP A 552 11.29 -14.46 -1.94
N LYS A 553 12.61 -14.60 -2.08
CA LYS A 553 13.41 -15.49 -1.22
C LYS A 553 13.23 -15.22 0.28
N ASN A 554 13.09 -13.96 0.65
CA ASN A 554 12.97 -13.50 2.03
C ASN A 554 11.51 -13.08 2.39
N ALA A 555 10.53 -13.38 1.54
CA ALA A 555 9.14 -13.03 1.78
C ALA A 555 8.59 -13.77 3.02
N ASP A 556 7.83 -13.06 3.83
CA ASP A 556 7.06 -13.59 4.95
C ASP A 556 5.54 -13.52 4.72
N PHE A 557 5.15 -13.03 3.55
CA PHE A 557 3.78 -12.99 3.06
C PHE A 557 3.56 -14.09 2.03
N THR A 558 2.58 -14.93 2.28
CA THR A 558 2.17 -15.95 1.31
C THR A 558 0.97 -15.40 0.56
N ARG A 559 1.16 -15.09 -0.72
CA ARG A 559 0.05 -14.78 -1.58
C ARG A 559 -0.73 -16.06 -1.85
N THR A 560 -1.89 -16.19 -1.25
CA THR A 560 -2.95 -17.05 -1.80
C THR A 560 -3.37 -16.42 -3.12
N THR A 561 -3.58 -17.23 -4.14
CA THR A 561 -4.04 -16.74 -5.45
C THR A 561 -5.10 -15.68 -5.23
N MET A 562 -4.88 -14.43 -5.69
CA MET A 562 -5.96 -13.46 -5.80
C MET A 562 -6.88 -13.85 -6.97
N THR A 563 -7.40 -15.02 -6.92
CA THR A 563 -8.76 -15.30 -7.33
C THR A 563 -9.64 -14.84 -6.18
N THR A 564 -9.72 -13.56 -5.95
CA THR A 564 -10.79 -12.99 -5.15
C THR A 564 -12.00 -12.74 -6.05
N VAL A 565 -12.26 -13.69 -6.91
CA VAL A 565 -13.62 -14.13 -7.12
C VAL A 565 -14.03 -14.68 -5.76
N PRO A 566 -15.17 -14.30 -5.16
CA PRO A 566 -15.71 -15.07 -4.02
C PRO A 566 -15.68 -16.51 -4.48
N ASP A 567 -15.12 -17.40 -3.61
CA ASP A 567 -14.96 -18.80 -3.96
C ASP A 567 -16.28 -19.29 -4.57
N ALA A 568 -16.29 -19.47 -5.87
CA ALA A 568 -17.47 -19.87 -6.60
C ALA A 568 -17.17 -21.21 -7.26
N ALA A 569 -17.95 -22.20 -6.93
CA ALA A 569 -17.92 -23.49 -7.58
C ALA A 569 -18.96 -23.54 -8.70
N VAL A 570 -18.56 -23.93 -9.88
CA VAL A 570 -19.47 -24.36 -10.94
C VAL A 570 -19.69 -25.86 -10.75
N LEU A 571 -20.91 -26.21 -10.42
CA LEU A 571 -21.30 -27.59 -10.14
C LEU A 571 -21.46 -28.40 -11.44
N LYS A 572 -21.48 -29.71 -11.34
CA LYS A 572 -21.73 -30.62 -12.50
C LYS A 572 -23.05 -30.34 -13.19
N SER A 573 -24.06 -29.89 -12.43
CA SER A 573 -25.34 -29.43 -12.92
C SER A 573 -25.29 -28.12 -13.72
N GLY A 574 -24.17 -27.42 -13.73
CA GLY A 574 -24.03 -26.07 -14.27
C GLY A 574 -24.44 -24.97 -13.30
N GLN A 575 -24.96 -25.30 -12.13
CA GLN A 575 -25.29 -24.33 -11.10
C GLN A 575 -23.99 -23.71 -10.53
N ARG A 576 -23.93 -22.39 -10.44
CA ARG A 576 -22.83 -21.68 -9.81
C ARG A 576 -23.20 -21.28 -8.40
N LEU A 577 -22.44 -21.76 -7.44
CA LEU A 577 -22.59 -21.39 -6.02
C LEU A 577 -21.39 -20.57 -5.56
N ARG A 578 -21.66 -19.42 -4.97
CA ARG A 578 -20.67 -18.69 -4.20
C ARG A 578 -20.54 -19.32 -2.81
N TYR A 579 -19.35 -19.32 -2.24
CA TYR A 579 -19.14 -19.80 -0.88
C TYR A 579 -18.05 -18.99 -0.16
N VAL A 580 -18.03 -19.06 1.17
CA VAL A 580 -16.93 -18.62 2.03
C VAL A 580 -16.22 -19.85 2.55
N GLU A 581 -14.91 -19.86 2.49
CA GLU A 581 -14.09 -20.95 3.02
C GLU A 581 -13.04 -20.37 4.00
N GLN A 582 -12.81 -21.08 5.11
CA GLN A 582 -11.72 -20.82 6.03
C GLN A 582 -11.08 -22.10 6.52
N GLY A 583 -9.80 -22.03 6.91
CA GLY A 583 -9.02 -23.16 7.41
C GLY A 583 -8.30 -23.94 6.31
N PRO A 584 -7.52 -24.96 6.68
CA PRO A 584 -6.69 -25.71 5.75
C PRO A 584 -7.51 -26.66 4.90
N ALA A 585 -7.19 -26.76 3.60
CA ALA A 585 -7.91 -27.60 2.64
C ALA A 585 -7.99 -29.10 3.04
N ASN A 586 -7.06 -29.58 3.85
CA ASN A 586 -7.01 -30.96 4.38
C ASN A 586 -7.56 -31.10 5.81
N GLY A 587 -8.13 -30.03 6.39
CA GLY A 587 -8.76 -30.06 7.70
C GLY A 587 -10.10 -30.82 7.68
N PRO A 588 -10.60 -31.24 8.86
CA PRO A 588 -11.95 -31.83 8.97
C PRO A 588 -12.99 -30.84 8.43
N ALA A 589 -13.77 -31.27 7.41
CA ALA A 589 -14.67 -30.37 6.71
C ALA A 589 -16.01 -30.21 7.46
N VAL A 590 -16.45 -28.93 7.55
CA VAL A 590 -17.76 -28.54 8.09
C VAL A 590 -18.43 -27.63 7.03
N ILE A 591 -19.57 -28.04 6.50
CA ILE A 591 -20.38 -27.24 5.58
C ILE A 591 -21.55 -26.64 6.34
N MET A 592 -21.71 -25.29 6.26
CA MET A 592 -22.77 -24.58 6.97
C MET A 592 -23.79 -24.01 5.98
N LEU A 593 -25.04 -24.41 6.10
CA LEU A 593 -26.15 -24.05 5.22
C LEU A 593 -27.09 -23.07 5.91
N HIS A 594 -27.27 -21.90 5.34
CA HIS A 594 -28.11 -20.81 5.87
C HIS A 594 -29.62 -21.06 5.74
N GLY A 595 -30.43 -20.26 6.38
CA GLY A 595 -31.88 -20.29 6.35
C GLY A 595 -32.51 -19.67 5.09
N TYR A 596 -33.85 -19.67 5.07
CA TYR A 596 -34.64 -19.04 4.02
C TYR A 596 -34.37 -17.55 3.94
N SER A 597 -34.13 -17.03 2.73
CA SER A 597 -33.75 -15.66 2.39
C SER A 597 -32.39 -15.15 2.91
N ASP A 598 -31.64 -15.94 3.64
CA ASP A 598 -30.32 -15.58 4.15
C ASP A 598 -29.22 -15.76 3.06
N SER A 599 -27.98 -15.60 3.48
CA SER A 599 -26.77 -15.94 2.73
C SER A 599 -25.71 -16.56 3.66
N SER A 600 -24.53 -16.82 3.14
CA SER A 600 -23.37 -17.22 3.95
C SER A 600 -23.07 -16.24 5.08
N PHE A 601 -23.47 -14.98 4.96
CA PHE A 601 -23.34 -13.95 5.99
C PHE A 601 -24.03 -14.35 7.31
N SER A 602 -25.05 -15.18 7.27
CA SER A 602 -25.75 -15.74 8.47
C SER A 602 -24.79 -16.35 9.50
N PHE A 603 -23.60 -16.82 9.06
CA PHE A 603 -22.59 -17.41 9.95
C PHE A 603 -21.40 -16.48 10.22
N SER A 604 -21.42 -15.22 9.79
CA SER A 604 -20.29 -14.28 9.95
C SER A 604 -19.88 -14.06 11.40
N ARG A 605 -20.82 -14.14 12.36
CA ARG A 605 -20.55 -14.04 13.80
C ARG A 605 -19.97 -15.32 14.41
N VAL A 606 -20.12 -16.45 13.74
CA VAL A 606 -19.65 -17.77 14.18
C VAL A 606 -18.25 -18.07 13.65
N LEU A 607 -17.97 -17.73 12.39
CA LEU A 607 -16.73 -18.07 11.71
C LEU A 607 -15.46 -17.68 12.49
N PRO A 608 -15.35 -16.47 13.08
CA PRO A 608 -14.15 -16.06 13.83
C PRO A 608 -13.93 -16.86 15.14
N LEU A 609 -14.97 -17.55 15.63
CA LEU A 609 -14.95 -18.31 16.88
C LEU A 609 -14.60 -19.78 16.68
N LEU A 610 -14.54 -20.25 15.42
CA LEU A 610 -14.23 -21.63 15.10
C LEU A 610 -12.72 -21.89 15.09
N PRO A 611 -12.26 -23.10 15.47
CA PRO A 611 -10.86 -23.48 15.39
C PRO A 611 -10.33 -23.38 13.96
N THR A 612 -9.16 -22.77 13.79
CA THR A 612 -8.46 -22.63 12.50
C THR A 612 -8.01 -23.96 11.89
N SER A 613 -8.11 -25.06 12.64
CA SER A 613 -7.84 -26.43 12.15
C SER A 613 -9.01 -27.05 11.38
N LEU A 614 -10.22 -26.50 11.47
CA LEU A 614 -11.37 -26.94 10.71
C LEU A 614 -11.38 -26.28 9.32
N ARG A 615 -11.70 -27.07 8.30
CA ARG A 615 -12.05 -26.57 6.97
C ARG A 615 -13.55 -26.23 6.97
N VAL A 616 -13.91 -24.97 7.06
CA VAL A 616 -15.30 -24.52 7.13
C VAL A 616 -15.71 -23.92 5.79
N ILE A 617 -16.79 -24.44 5.19
CA ILE A 617 -17.32 -24.02 3.88
C ILE A 617 -18.76 -23.55 4.08
N VAL A 618 -19.08 -22.35 3.68
CA VAL A 618 -20.40 -21.74 3.86
C VAL A 618 -20.91 -21.26 2.50
N PRO A 619 -21.66 -22.08 1.75
CA PRO A 619 -22.20 -21.65 0.46
C PRO A 619 -23.38 -20.69 0.65
N ASP A 620 -23.48 -19.72 -0.27
CA ASP A 620 -24.78 -19.15 -0.59
C ASP A 620 -25.55 -20.20 -1.41
N GLN A 621 -26.68 -20.68 -0.88
CA GLN A 621 -27.46 -21.70 -1.57
C GLN A 621 -28.04 -21.11 -2.88
N ARG A 622 -28.41 -21.97 -3.85
CA ARG A 622 -28.94 -21.51 -5.16
C ARG A 622 -29.96 -20.39 -5.00
N GLY A 623 -29.81 -19.33 -5.78
CA GLY A 623 -30.67 -18.16 -5.76
C GLY A 623 -30.51 -17.19 -4.62
N HIS A 624 -29.64 -17.50 -3.61
CA HIS A 624 -29.37 -16.63 -2.45
C HIS A 624 -28.00 -15.97 -2.57
N GLY A 625 -27.83 -14.88 -1.86
CA GLY A 625 -26.57 -14.11 -1.82
C GLY A 625 -26.04 -13.80 -3.21
N GLU A 626 -24.80 -14.24 -3.49
CA GLU A 626 -24.13 -14.05 -4.79
C GLU A 626 -24.15 -15.32 -5.68
N SER A 627 -24.91 -16.35 -5.26
CA SER A 627 -25.10 -17.56 -6.07
C SER A 627 -26.09 -17.34 -7.22
N ALA A 628 -25.88 -18.06 -8.31
CA ALA A 628 -26.74 -17.93 -9.51
C ALA A 628 -28.20 -18.29 -9.22
N ARG A 629 -29.13 -17.59 -9.85
CA ARG A 629 -30.55 -17.98 -9.90
C ARG A 629 -30.70 -19.34 -10.57
N ALA A 630 -31.74 -20.03 -10.23
CA ALA A 630 -32.00 -21.39 -10.73
C ALA A 630 -33.43 -21.54 -11.26
N ALA A 631 -33.63 -22.48 -12.19
CA ALA A 631 -34.96 -22.83 -12.69
C ALA A 631 -35.77 -23.61 -11.65
N SER A 632 -35.13 -24.29 -10.70
CA SER A 632 -35.79 -25.07 -9.65
C SER A 632 -35.16 -24.79 -8.28
N TYR A 633 -36.01 -24.68 -7.26
CA TYR A 633 -35.65 -24.52 -5.85
C TYR A 633 -36.18 -25.68 -5.00
N SER A 634 -36.30 -26.88 -5.58
CA SER A 634 -36.65 -28.07 -4.83
C SER A 634 -35.56 -28.42 -3.83
N LEU A 635 -35.97 -28.99 -2.67
CA LEU A 635 -34.98 -29.39 -1.63
C LEU A 635 -34.04 -30.49 -2.16
N ASP A 636 -34.51 -31.31 -3.11
CA ASP A 636 -33.70 -32.31 -3.78
C ASP A 636 -32.59 -31.72 -4.62
N ASP A 637 -32.87 -30.62 -5.33
CA ASP A 637 -31.87 -29.93 -6.11
C ASP A 637 -30.88 -29.17 -5.20
N MET A 638 -31.38 -28.53 -4.15
CA MET A 638 -30.50 -27.87 -3.16
C MET A 638 -29.58 -28.87 -2.44
N ALA A 639 -30.09 -30.06 -2.14
CA ALA A 639 -29.29 -31.12 -1.52
C ALA A 639 -28.26 -31.73 -2.50
N ARG A 640 -28.59 -31.87 -3.79
CA ARG A 640 -27.62 -32.25 -4.83
C ARG A 640 -26.53 -31.21 -4.98
N ASP A 641 -26.86 -29.91 -4.91
CA ASP A 641 -25.87 -28.85 -4.93
C ASP A 641 -24.80 -29.00 -3.82
N VAL A 642 -25.22 -29.39 -2.61
CA VAL A 642 -24.29 -29.65 -1.51
C VAL A 642 -23.34 -30.79 -1.85
N VAL A 643 -23.84 -31.88 -2.41
CA VAL A 643 -23.01 -33.03 -2.79
C VAL A 643 -22.07 -32.69 -3.94
N GLU A 644 -22.58 -32.00 -4.97
CA GLU A 644 -21.76 -31.53 -6.11
C GLU A 644 -20.72 -30.47 -5.69
N LEU A 645 -21.06 -29.63 -4.71
CA LEU A 645 -20.08 -28.68 -4.11
C LEU A 645 -18.94 -29.43 -3.41
N MET A 646 -19.25 -30.48 -2.67
CA MET A 646 -18.23 -31.35 -2.06
C MET A 646 -17.32 -31.95 -3.14
N ASP A 647 -17.88 -32.38 -4.28
CA ASP A 647 -17.09 -32.90 -5.41
C ASP A 647 -16.19 -31.82 -6.01
N ALA A 648 -16.75 -30.64 -6.29
CA ALA A 648 -16.03 -29.54 -6.90
C ALA A 648 -14.86 -29.04 -6.02
N LEU A 649 -15.02 -29.12 -4.70
CA LEU A 649 -14.02 -28.70 -3.71
C LEU A 649 -13.12 -29.82 -3.20
N ASN A 650 -13.23 -31.02 -3.78
CA ASN A 650 -12.49 -32.22 -3.33
C ASN A 650 -12.67 -32.48 -1.82
N VAL A 651 -13.90 -32.39 -1.32
CA VAL A 651 -14.27 -32.69 0.07
C VAL A 651 -14.82 -34.12 0.10
N PRO A 652 -14.04 -35.11 0.54
CA PRO A 652 -14.51 -36.50 0.50
C PRO A 652 -15.66 -36.77 1.49
N THR A 653 -15.58 -36.19 2.69
CA THR A 653 -16.61 -36.31 3.73
C THR A 653 -16.74 -34.99 4.49
N ALA A 654 -17.93 -34.67 5.00
CA ALA A 654 -18.16 -33.46 5.80
C ALA A 654 -19.19 -33.68 6.91
N THR A 655 -19.09 -32.86 7.97
CA THR A 655 -20.22 -32.59 8.87
C THR A 655 -21.05 -31.44 8.22
N ILE A 656 -22.36 -31.56 8.19
CA ILE A 656 -23.25 -30.51 7.73
C ILE A 656 -23.98 -29.85 8.89
N VAL A 657 -23.89 -28.52 8.97
CA VAL A 657 -24.64 -27.69 9.90
C VAL A 657 -25.69 -26.93 9.08
N GLY A 658 -26.97 -27.21 9.30
CA GLY A 658 -28.04 -26.55 8.55
C GLY A 658 -28.96 -25.76 9.46
N HIS A 659 -29.14 -24.46 9.16
CA HIS A 659 -30.08 -23.59 9.87
C HIS A 659 -31.42 -23.51 9.12
N SER A 660 -32.52 -23.65 9.84
CA SER A 660 -33.88 -23.44 9.30
C SER A 660 -34.10 -24.24 7.99
N MET A 661 -34.31 -23.57 6.85
CA MET A 661 -34.35 -24.21 5.52
C MET A 661 -33.13 -25.11 5.28
N GLY A 662 -31.93 -24.63 5.60
CA GLY A 662 -30.69 -25.40 5.46
C GLY A 662 -30.69 -26.71 6.27
N SER A 663 -31.47 -26.79 7.33
CA SER A 663 -31.64 -28.07 8.10
C SER A 663 -32.38 -29.15 7.32
N PHE A 664 -33.34 -28.76 6.47
CA PHE A 664 -34.03 -29.69 5.58
C PHE A 664 -33.11 -30.08 4.41
N VAL A 665 -32.33 -29.16 3.86
CA VAL A 665 -31.32 -29.44 2.83
C VAL A 665 -30.28 -30.43 3.39
N ALA A 666 -29.78 -30.18 4.61
CA ALA A 666 -28.80 -31.05 5.29
C ALA A 666 -29.30 -32.50 5.47
N ARG A 667 -30.54 -32.64 5.93
CA ARG A 667 -31.18 -33.98 6.06
C ARG A 667 -31.29 -34.67 4.71
N ARG A 668 -31.71 -33.95 3.66
CA ARG A 668 -31.83 -34.55 2.33
C ARG A 668 -30.48 -34.91 1.73
N ALA A 669 -29.44 -34.09 1.93
CA ALA A 669 -28.09 -34.42 1.50
C ALA A 669 -27.55 -35.69 2.16
N ALA A 670 -27.83 -35.89 3.47
CA ALA A 670 -27.43 -37.10 4.18
C ALA A 670 -28.14 -38.37 3.66
N VAL A 671 -29.37 -38.26 3.18
CA VAL A 671 -30.09 -39.37 2.54
C VAL A 671 -29.54 -39.63 1.14
N LEU A 672 -29.22 -38.57 0.35
CA LEU A 672 -28.71 -38.74 -1.00
C LEU A 672 -27.27 -39.27 -1.06
N ALA A 673 -26.45 -38.94 -0.07
CA ALA A 673 -25.03 -39.28 -0.06
C ALA A 673 -24.59 -39.75 1.37
N PRO A 674 -25.13 -40.85 1.87
CA PRO A 674 -24.92 -41.28 3.28
C PRO A 674 -23.44 -41.53 3.62
N ASP A 675 -22.64 -41.99 2.67
CA ASP A 675 -21.19 -42.23 2.87
C ASP A 675 -20.34 -40.96 2.88
N ARG A 676 -20.91 -39.84 2.47
CA ARG A 676 -20.21 -38.51 2.36
C ARG A 676 -20.47 -37.61 3.56
N ILE A 677 -21.53 -37.84 4.31
CA ILE A 677 -21.93 -37.05 5.47
C ILE A 677 -21.58 -37.78 6.74
N THR A 678 -20.75 -37.18 7.60
CA THR A 678 -20.27 -37.84 8.83
C THR A 678 -21.12 -37.51 10.05
N ARG A 679 -21.69 -36.31 10.10
CA ARG A 679 -22.57 -35.83 11.20
C ARG A 679 -23.52 -34.77 10.67
N LEU A 680 -24.64 -34.58 11.36
CA LEU A 680 -25.58 -33.47 11.12
C LEU A 680 -25.76 -32.60 12.37
N VAL A 681 -25.77 -31.30 12.21
CA VAL A 681 -26.23 -30.32 13.20
C VAL A 681 -27.39 -29.55 12.63
N LEU A 682 -28.57 -29.73 13.17
CA LEU A 682 -29.84 -29.18 12.68
C LEU A 682 -30.24 -28.05 13.60
N VAL A 683 -30.09 -26.82 13.12
CA VAL A 683 -30.25 -25.55 13.91
C VAL A 683 -31.62 -24.94 13.62
N GLY A 684 -32.38 -24.59 14.65
CA GLY A 684 -33.74 -24.05 14.49
C GLY A 684 -34.57 -24.90 13.54
N ALA A 685 -34.68 -26.21 13.86
CA ALA A 685 -35.19 -27.22 12.96
C ALA A 685 -36.43 -27.90 13.50
N GLY A 686 -37.39 -28.18 12.64
CA GLY A 686 -38.61 -28.94 12.99
C GLY A 686 -38.80 -30.18 12.11
N PRO A 687 -39.79 -31.04 12.44
CA PRO A 687 -40.05 -32.29 11.73
C PRO A 687 -40.62 -32.04 10.31
N SER A 688 -41.30 -30.94 10.09
CA SER A 688 -41.96 -30.63 8.81
C SER A 688 -41.96 -29.13 8.55
N ALA A 689 -41.89 -28.70 7.29
CA ALA A 689 -42.04 -27.30 6.87
C ALA A 689 -43.50 -26.91 6.61
N THR A 690 -44.45 -27.65 7.15
CA THR A 690 -45.91 -27.41 6.95
C THR A 690 -46.64 -27.01 8.24
N ASN A 691 -45.91 -26.47 9.24
CA ASN A 691 -46.50 -25.89 10.42
C ASN A 691 -47.20 -24.57 10.11
N ALA A 692 -48.03 -24.07 11.06
CA ALA A 692 -48.83 -22.86 10.85
C ALA A 692 -47.98 -21.65 10.50
N THR A 693 -46.86 -21.43 11.20
CA THR A 693 -45.97 -20.29 10.99
C THR A 693 -45.40 -20.25 9.57
N LEU A 694 -44.87 -21.38 9.04
CA LEU A 694 -44.33 -21.42 7.68
C LEU A 694 -45.43 -21.32 6.60
N LEU A 695 -46.64 -21.80 6.87
CA LEU A 695 -47.75 -21.58 5.94
C LEU A 695 -48.22 -20.11 5.94
N ASP A 696 -48.15 -19.42 7.07
CA ASP A 696 -48.40 -17.98 7.12
C ASP A 696 -47.33 -17.16 6.39
N VAL A 697 -46.03 -17.50 6.58
CA VAL A 697 -44.93 -16.92 5.82
C VAL A 697 -45.15 -17.13 4.31
N LYS A 698 -45.53 -18.35 3.87
CA LYS A 698 -45.80 -18.63 2.48
C LYS A 698 -46.90 -17.73 1.92
N ARG A 699 -48.03 -17.54 2.67
CA ARG A 699 -49.11 -16.63 2.25
C ARG A 699 -48.65 -15.18 2.14
N ALA A 700 -47.85 -14.71 3.07
CA ALA A 700 -47.29 -13.35 3.03
C ALA A 700 -46.37 -13.16 1.82
N VAL A 701 -45.51 -14.14 1.53
CA VAL A 701 -44.56 -14.10 0.42
C VAL A 701 -45.28 -14.16 -0.93
N GLU A 702 -46.39 -14.83 -1.06
CA GLU A 702 -47.19 -14.88 -2.31
C GLU A 702 -47.69 -13.51 -2.76
N ALA A 703 -47.81 -12.54 -1.82
CA ALA A 703 -48.19 -11.15 -2.13
C ALA A 703 -47.01 -10.23 -2.56
N LEU A 704 -45.75 -10.70 -2.48
CA LEU A 704 -44.60 -9.89 -2.83
C LEU A 704 -44.54 -9.54 -4.33
N SER A 705 -44.03 -8.36 -4.62
CA SER A 705 -43.66 -7.90 -5.96
C SER A 705 -42.30 -7.21 -5.92
N ASP A 706 -41.64 -7.06 -7.04
CA ASP A 706 -40.37 -6.37 -7.15
C ASP A 706 -40.56 -4.85 -7.28
N PRO A 707 -39.74 -4.03 -6.65
CA PRO A 707 -38.74 -4.44 -5.67
C PRO A 707 -39.39 -4.93 -4.36
N VAL A 708 -38.79 -5.95 -3.72
CA VAL A 708 -39.31 -6.47 -2.43
C VAL A 708 -39.24 -5.37 -1.36
N ASP A 709 -40.34 -5.17 -0.64
CA ASP A 709 -40.44 -4.12 0.38
C ASP A 709 -39.46 -4.36 1.55
N THR A 710 -38.56 -3.42 1.76
CA THR A 710 -37.56 -3.44 2.86
C THR A 710 -38.22 -3.58 4.24
N ARG A 711 -39.40 -3.02 4.45
CA ARG A 711 -40.11 -3.15 5.73
C ARG A 711 -40.58 -4.58 5.97
N PHE A 712 -41.10 -5.24 4.92
CA PHE A 712 -41.44 -6.66 4.99
C PHE A 712 -40.24 -7.52 5.38
N VAL A 713 -39.09 -7.29 4.73
CA VAL A 713 -37.88 -8.06 5.02
C VAL A 713 -37.39 -7.78 6.45
N ARG A 714 -37.42 -6.54 6.90
CA ARG A 714 -37.03 -6.17 8.27
C ARG A 714 -37.93 -6.83 9.30
N ASP A 715 -39.23 -6.77 9.12
CA ASP A 715 -40.21 -7.39 10.02
C ASP A 715 -40.03 -8.90 10.07
N PHE A 716 -39.81 -9.54 8.89
CA PHE A 716 -39.53 -10.98 8.79
C PHE A 716 -38.27 -11.38 9.55
N GLN A 717 -37.12 -10.73 9.27
CA GLN A 717 -35.86 -11.09 9.92
C GLN A 717 -35.85 -10.78 11.42
N THR A 718 -36.44 -9.67 11.84
CA THR A 718 -36.56 -9.30 13.25
C THR A 718 -37.47 -10.27 14.01
N SER A 719 -38.47 -10.84 13.39
CA SER A 719 -39.36 -11.83 14.04
C SER A 719 -38.65 -13.15 14.40
N CYS A 720 -37.51 -13.44 13.78
CA CYS A 720 -36.73 -14.66 14.01
C CYS A 720 -35.89 -14.61 15.30
N ILE A 721 -35.65 -13.44 15.88
CA ILE A 721 -34.80 -13.28 17.08
C ILE A 721 -35.63 -13.02 18.33
N ASN A 722 -35.14 -13.54 19.47
CA ASN A 722 -35.65 -13.21 20.79
C ASN A 722 -34.66 -12.33 21.59
N LYS A 723 -33.37 -12.57 21.40
CA LYS A 723 -32.30 -11.77 22.02
C LYS A 723 -31.77 -10.76 21.00
N PRO A 724 -31.59 -9.48 21.37
CA PRO A 724 -31.11 -8.46 20.45
C PRO A 724 -29.74 -8.82 19.84
N VAL A 725 -29.59 -8.56 18.54
CA VAL A 725 -28.32 -8.64 17.82
C VAL A 725 -27.84 -7.20 17.51
N PRO A 726 -26.55 -6.97 17.20
CA PRO A 726 -26.07 -5.66 16.77
C PRO A 726 -26.89 -5.12 15.59
N ALA A 727 -27.24 -3.84 15.62
CA ALA A 727 -28.06 -3.20 14.58
C ALA A 727 -27.43 -3.33 13.19
N GLU A 728 -26.12 -3.08 13.09
CA GLU A 728 -25.36 -3.20 11.85
C GLU A 728 -25.39 -4.63 11.27
N PHE A 729 -25.36 -5.64 12.14
CA PHE A 729 -25.50 -7.03 11.70
C PHE A 729 -26.91 -7.29 11.12
N MET A 730 -27.95 -6.82 11.79
CA MET A 730 -29.35 -6.95 11.31
C MET A 730 -29.55 -6.23 10.00
N ASP A 731 -29.07 -5.00 9.87
CA ASP A 731 -29.16 -4.22 8.64
C ASP A 731 -28.48 -4.96 7.47
N ARG A 732 -27.36 -5.63 7.73
CA ARG A 732 -26.69 -6.43 6.72
C ARG A 732 -27.50 -7.70 6.36
N VAL A 733 -28.08 -8.42 7.32
CA VAL A 733 -28.97 -9.56 7.07
C VAL A 733 -30.14 -9.15 6.18
N ILE A 734 -30.74 -7.98 6.46
CA ILE A 734 -31.81 -7.41 5.63
C ILE A 734 -31.32 -7.13 4.20
N ALA A 735 -30.14 -6.52 4.06
CA ALA A 735 -29.54 -6.25 2.76
C ALA A 735 -29.26 -7.54 1.97
N GLU A 736 -28.80 -8.62 2.63
CA GLU A 736 -28.63 -9.93 1.97
C GLU A 736 -29.97 -10.51 1.48
N SER A 737 -31.03 -10.41 2.27
CA SER A 737 -32.38 -10.87 1.91
C SER A 737 -32.97 -10.07 0.74
N LEU A 738 -32.66 -8.78 0.65
CA LEU A 738 -33.12 -7.90 -0.44
C LEU A 738 -32.44 -8.18 -1.78
N LYS A 739 -31.41 -9.01 -1.82
CA LYS A 739 -30.82 -9.47 -3.08
C LYS A 739 -31.73 -10.44 -3.82
N LEU A 740 -32.68 -11.08 -3.15
CA LEU A 740 -33.64 -11.98 -3.75
C LEU A 740 -34.79 -11.18 -4.37
N ASP A 741 -35.14 -11.49 -5.63
CA ASP A 741 -36.38 -11.02 -6.25
C ASP A 741 -37.61 -11.75 -5.72
N ALA A 742 -38.79 -11.17 -5.91
CA ALA A 742 -40.04 -11.74 -5.44
C ALA A 742 -40.30 -13.16 -5.99
N ALA A 743 -39.87 -13.44 -7.22
CA ALA A 743 -40.01 -14.76 -7.84
C ALA A 743 -39.18 -15.81 -7.10
N THR A 744 -37.94 -15.48 -6.71
CA THR A 744 -37.06 -16.36 -5.93
C THR A 744 -37.64 -16.60 -4.53
N TRP A 745 -38.12 -15.54 -3.82
CA TRP A 745 -38.78 -15.68 -2.52
C TRP A 745 -39.93 -16.71 -2.61
N LYS A 746 -40.81 -16.58 -3.62
CA LYS A 746 -41.97 -17.47 -3.82
C LYS A 746 -41.54 -18.89 -4.14
N ALA A 747 -40.60 -19.08 -5.04
CA ALA A 747 -40.17 -20.39 -5.50
C ALA A 747 -39.46 -21.17 -4.37
N VAL A 748 -38.62 -20.52 -3.59
CA VAL A 748 -37.90 -21.17 -2.49
C VAL A 748 -38.84 -21.62 -1.38
N ILE A 749 -39.80 -20.76 -0.92
CA ILE A 749 -40.74 -21.18 0.13
C ILE A 749 -41.69 -22.26 -0.38
N ALA A 750 -42.07 -22.26 -1.64
CA ALA A 750 -42.89 -23.29 -2.25
C ALA A 750 -42.17 -24.65 -2.26
N GLY A 751 -40.88 -24.68 -2.65
CA GLY A 751 -40.02 -25.86 -2.59
C GLY A 751 -39.85 -26.42 -1.20
N LEU A 752 -39.65 -25.53 -0.22
CA LEU A 752 -39.51 -25.90 1.21
C LEU A 752 -40.79 -26.54 1.74
N VAL A 753 -41.95 -25.95 1.53
CA VAL A 753 -43.23 -26.47 2.04
C VAL A 753 -43.67 -27.76 1.31
N ALA A 754 -43.27 -27.94 0.06
CA ALA A 754 -43.56 -29.16 -0.73
C ALA A 754 -42.77 -30.38 -0.24
N TYR A 755 -41.63 -30.18 0.42
CA TYR A 755 -40.73 -31.26 0.84
C TYR A 755 -41.34 -32.15 1.95
N ARG A 756 -41.10 -33.44 1.83
CA ARG A 756 -41.49 -34.45 2.85
C ARG A 756 -40.23 -35.16 3.33
N PRO A 757 -39.77 -34.87 4.55
CA PRO A 757 -38.57 -35.47 5.12
C PRO A 757 -38.70 -37.01 5.33
N ALA A 758 -37.58 -37.72 5.20
CA ALA A 758 -37.44 -39.15 5.38
C ALA A 758 -36.40 -39.42 6.51
N GLU A 759 -36.71 -39.01 7.74
CA GLU A 759 -35.79 -39.08 8.89
C GLU A 759 -35.35 -40.51 9.24
N SER A 760 -36.14 -41.51 8.95
CA SER A 760 -35.79 -42.93 9.20
C SER A 760 -34.60 -43.41 8.35
N GLU A 761 -34.23 -42.70 7.29
CA GLU A 761 -33.10 -43.03 6.43
C GLU A 761 -31.80 -42.37 6.88
N ILE A 762 -31.83 -41.51 7.91
CA ILE A 762 -30.63 -40.82 8.43
C ILE A 762 -29.89 -41.78 9.35
N ALA A 763 -28.67 -42.20 8.94
CA ALA A 763 -27.85 -43.16 9.65
C ALA A 763 -26.66 -42.58 10.43
N VAL A 764 -26.45 -41.25 10.32
CA VAL A 764 -25.32 -40.52 10.94
C VAL A 764 -25.71 -39.92 12.30
N PRO A 765 -24.75 -39.62 13.19
CA PRO A 765 -25.03 -38.88 14.43
C PRO A 765 -25.64 -37.52 14.15
N VAL A 766 -26.70 -37.18 14.91
CA VAL A 766 -27.46 -35.91 14.72
C VAL A 766 -27.52 -35.14 16.03
N LEU A 767 -27.25 -33.84 15.97
CA LEU A 767 -27.57 -32.87 17.02
C LEU A 767 -28.69 -31.94 16.51
N VAL A 768 -29.81 -31.88 17.25
CA VAL A 768 -30.82 -30.85 17.09
C VAL A 768 -30.53 -29.72 18.07
N LEU A 769 -30.27 -28.55 17.59
CA LEU A 769 -29.85 -27.37 18.37
C LEU A 769 -30.82 -26.19 18.10
N GLY A 770 -31.48 -25.69 19.12
CA GLY A 770 -32.39 -24.55 18.92
C GLY A 770 -32.70 -23.79 20.19
N GLY A 771 -33.55 -22.77 20.08
CA GLY A 771 -33.96 -21.90 21.18
C GLY A 771 -35.32 -22.32 21.76
N ASN A 772 -35.53 -22.03 23.06
CA ASN A 772 -36.86 -22.25 23.69
C ASN A 772 -37.86 -21.10 23.35
N LYS A 773 -37.38 -20.02 22.74
CA LYS A 773 -38.18 -18.90 22.25
C LYS A 773 -38.31 -18.87 20.74
N ASP A 774 -37.94 -19.96 20.07
CA ASP A 774 -38.10 -20.10 18.62
C ASP A 774 -39.60 -20.06 18.25
N VAL A 775 -39.96 -19.04 17.42
CA VAL A 775 -41.33 -18.82 16.94
C VAL A 775 -41.63 -19.58 15.66
N VAL A 776 -40.62 -20.11 14.98
CA VAL A 776 -40.76 -20.88 13.74
C VAL A 776 -40.91 -22.35 14.05
N PHE A 777 -40.03 -22.92 14.89
CA PHE A 777 -40.09 -24.28 15.38
C PHE A 777 -39.99 -24.33 16.90
N SER A 778 -41.09 -24.49 17.55
CA SER A 778 -41.16 -24.59 19.01
C SER A 778 -40.23 -25.66 19.58
N ALA A 779 -39.85 -25.53 20.87
CA ALA A 779 -39.03 -26.54 21.56
C ALA A 779 -39.66 -27.94 21.52
N VAL A 780 -40.99 -28.04 21.46
CA VAL A 780 -41.73 -29.31 21.31
C VAL A 780 -41.47 -29.93 19.94
N GLU A 781 -41.56 -29.14 18.88
CA GLU A 781 -41.29 -29.62 17.51
C GLU A 781 -39.83 -30.04 17.35
N GLN A 782 -38.89 -29.28 17.92
CA GLN A 782 -37.46 -29.61 17.90
C GLN A 782 -37.18 -30.95 18.60
N ARG A 783 -37.78 -31.18 19.75
CA ARG A 783 -37.72 -32.47 20.46
C ARG A 783 -38.42 -33.60 19.67
N GLY A 784 -39.55 -33.27 19.03
CA GLY A 784 -40.26 -34.15 18.15
C GLY A 784 -39.47 -34.58 16.93
N LEU A 785 -38.64 -33.69 16.36
CA LEU A 785 -37.69 -34.04 15.32
C LEU A 785 -36.59 -34.98 15.84
N ALA A 786 -35.98 -34.65 16.99
CA ALA A 786 -34.95 -35.52 17.56
C ALA A 786 -35.47 -36.93 17.85
N SER A 787 -36.72 -37.12 18.30
CA SER A 787 -37.32 -38.42 18.58
C SER A 787 -37.55 -39.28 17.34
N ARG A 788 -37.57 -38.69 16.13
CA ARG A 788 -37.72 -39.37 14.84
C ARG A 788 -36.39 -39.90 14.27
N VAL A 789 -35.26 -39.36 14.75
CA VAL A 789 -33.93 -39.77 14.27
C VAL A 789 -33.25 -40.61 15.31
N ARG A 790 -32.87 -41.82 14.96
CA ARG A 790 -32.25 -42.78 15.90
C ARG A 790 -30.95 -42.22 16.50
N GLY A 791 -30.89 -42.12 17.82
CA GLY A 791 -29.69 -41.68 18.54
C GLY A 791 -29.42 -40.17 18.46
N ALA A 792 -30.39 -39.38 17.99
CA ALA A 792 -30.20 -37.90 17.93
C ALA A 792 -30.12 -37.31 19.34
N GLN A 793 -29.20 -36.35 19.49
CA GLN A 793 -29.12 -35.50 20.67
C GLN A 793 -29.94 -34.25 20.46
N VAL A 794 -30.45 -33.66 21.53
CA VAL A 794 -31.16 -32.35 21.47
C VAL A 794 -30.60 -31.38 22.51
N ARG A 795 -30.39 -30.15 22.10
CA ARG A 795 -29.99 -29.04 22.96
C ARG A 795 -30.91 -27.83 22.69
N ILE A 796 -31.66 -27.45 23.71
CA ILE A 796 -32.57 -26.30 23.69
C ILE A 796 -31.94 -25.20 24.52
N LEU A 797 -31.59 -24.10 23.89
CA LEU A 797 -30.94 -22.95 24.51
C LEU A 797 -31.99 -22.02 25.12
N GLU A 798 -31.82 -21.71 26.40
CA GLU A 798 -32.74 -20.83 27.15
C GLU A 798 -32.59 -19.38 26.72
N GLY A 799 -33.72 -18.68 26.48
CA GLY A 799 -33.76 -17.28 26.10
C GLY A 799 -33.37 -16.99 24.65
N ILE A 800 -33.24 -17.98 23.80
CA ILE A 800 -32.81 -17.87 22.39
C ILE A 800 -34.01 -18.13 21.46
N GLY A 801 -34.10 -17.35 20.38
CA GLY A 801 -35.11 -17.48 19.32
C GLY A 801 -34.75 -18.52 18.26
N HIS A 802 -35.10 -18.22 17.02
CA HIS A 802 -34.89 -19.10 15.87
C HIS A 802 -33.44 -19.18 15.38
N THR A 803 -32.61 -18.18 15.72
CA THR A 803 -31.27 -17.97 15.18
C THR A 803 -30.15 -18.02 16.22
N PRO A 804 -29.88 -19.16 16.86
CA PRO A 804 -28.85 -19.27 17.89
C PRO A 804 -27.46 -18.76 17.46
N GLN A 805 -27.09 -18.95 16.19
CA GLN A 805 -25.86 -18.48 15.61
C GLN A 805 -25.76 -16.93 15.51
N TRP A 806 -26.87 -16.22 15.54
CA TRP A 806 -26.93 -14.75 15.58
C TRP A 806 -26.99 -14.22 17.00
N GLU A 807 -27.85 -14.82 17.82
CA GLU A 807 -28.22 -14.32 19.14
C GLU A 807 -27.18 -14.59 20.22
N ASP A 808 -26.50 -15.78 20.14
CA ASP A 808 -25.47 -16.18 21.10
C ASP A 808 -24.38 -17.03 20.41
N PRO A 809 -23.56 -16.45 19.51
CA PRO A 809 -22.54 -17.17 18.77
C PRO A 809 -21.56 -17.97 19.64
N PRO A 810 -21.06 -17.46 20.80
CA PRO A 810 -20.15 -18.24 21.63
C PRO A 810 -20.80 -19.52 22.18
N ARG A 811 -22.06 -19.43 22.63
CA ARG A 811 -22.79 -20.61 23.13
C ARG A 811 -23.11 -21.60 22.02
N PHE A 812 -23.50 -21.09 20.85
CA PHE A 812 -23.70 -21.91 19.65
C PHE A 812 -22.43 -22.70 19.28
N VAL A 813 -21.27 -22.01 19.23
CA VAL A 813 -19.99 -22.63 18.91
C VAL A 813 -19.59 -23.68 19.97
N ALA A 814 -19.82 -23.39 21.25
CA ALA A 814 -19.52 -24.37 22.33
C ALA A 814 -20.30 -25.67 22.16
N GLU A 815 -21.62 -25.61 21.86
CA GLU A 815 -22.45 -26.81 21.62
C GLU A 815 -22.03 -27.52 20.33
N LEU A 816 -21.75 -26.82 19.27
CA LEU A 816 -21.25 -27.39 18.02
C LEU A 816 -19.94 -28.14 18.24
N LEU A 817 -18.94 -27.48 18.83
CA LEU A 817 -17.62 -28.09 19.06
C LEU A 817 -17.71 -29.24 20.07
N GLY A 818 -18.61 -29.17 21.08
CA GLY A 818 -18.90 -30.27 21.99
C GLY A 818 -19.37 -31.53 21.24
N PHE A 819 -20.27 -31.36 20.28
CA PHE A 819 -20.80 -32.44 19.44
C PHE A 819 -19.76 -32.98 18.44
N LEU A 820 -18.95 -32.12 17.86
CA LEU A 820 -17.89 -32.51 16.92
C LEU A 820 -16.79 -33.36 17.59
N ARG A 821 -16.54 -33.14 18.89
CA ARG A 821 -15.53 -33.87 19.68
C ARG A 821 -16.07 -35.18 20.26
N ALA A 822 -17.37 -35.33 20.39
CA ALA A 822 -17.95 -36.57 20.87
C ALA A 822 -17.70 -37.67 19.84
N SER A 823 -16.93 -38.70 20.23
CA SER A 823 -16.56 -39.90 19.44
C SER A 823 -17.75 -40.75 19.07
#